data_bf5de3d5ec6279c2d6c22c60f9a9cc11
#
_entry.id   bf5de3d5ec6279c2d6c22c60f9a9cc11
#
_cell.length_a   1.000
_cell.length_b   1.000
_cell.length_c   1.000
_cell.angle_alpha   90.00
_cell.angle_beta   90.00
_cell.angle_gamma   90.00
#
_symmetry.space_group_name_H-M   'P 1'
#
loop_
_entity.id
_entity.type
_entity.pdbx_description
1 polymer ?
#
loop_
_entity_poly.entity_id
_entity_poly.type
_entity_poly.pdbx_seq_one_letter_code
_entity_poly.pdbx_strand_id
1 'polypeptide(L)'
;MKKRLKHTSSLVFVALLIAVAGLYAYQNIVFYQPQSIHKWRQSDCASLALNYYQGGMQFFKPEVHNLTSKGGTSGLAYTSEIPFLYFGVALAYKVFGPHDFIYRLLNTLIFLIGIFYLFRLILLVTNNWVWSAFISLLFFTSPVLVYYGNNFLTNSTELAFSLIGWYYFTNFLFTKKSRSLFTSLIIFFFAASFKITGLLSLFAIGTVFLAEWLGLQKFGSHKKLFTRPVLTFSTMFLIVFVIIAWVVYARVQNTQNECYYFSTVTFPIWDLDWEGIQKVFTKIRTVWFSQYFHPSVWAFLLLVSGFVAVHFKNLPVILKWILLVLTTEVILFILLQFWTFGDHDYYVIGLYILPIILCLAALYLLKTNYPKLFNSPILKIGMLTLLVFNVYYAKGQLYQRYHGWWNDKEKFADMYSIQPWMRQMGVSAADTIISIPDNSHATLYLMNQKGWTEYVDNQFNKGQTTRYNSDSATLATSIALGAKYLVINGIAQLYEKPYVNSFCFDTLGTYREVYIFKLRSADTSFVLPQLRANRIFFCDAENTTADGAYFSNDSVLFEYGTTQSGDFAVGGTYSSKLHVGAPYGMTIRFTGVETGETFKVNVWRKNLPGAEGHLLASLAGTTLSNYKVLETNEQGWELLELTIYINDKYAGNELVVYLHNPANTAAYFDNLEITHYQSIFNK
;
A
#
# COMPACT_ATOMS: atom_id res chain seq x y z
N MET A 1 21.19 -36.00 -25.44
CA MET A 1 21.55 -35.78 -24.02
C MET A 1 21.40 -34.32 -23.56
N LYS A 2 22.08 -33.31 -24.14
CA LYS A 2 22.00 -31.89 -23.71
C LYS A 2 20.58 -31.28 -23.73
N LYS A 3 19.72 -31.65 -24.69
CA LYS A 3 18.34 -31.14 -24.81
C LYS A 3 17.44 -31.72 -23.69
N ARG A 4 17.62 -32.96 -23.36
CA ARG A 4 16.90 -33.67 -22.27
C ARG A 4 17.26 -33.13 -20.90
N LEU A 5 18.54 -32.86 -20.63
CA LEU A 5 19.04 -32.22 -19.41
C LEU A 5 18.47 -30.81 -19.19
N LYS A 6 18.37 -30.00 -20.26
CA LYS A 6 17.77 -28.66 -20.18
C LYS A 6 16.25 -28.70 -19.91
N HIS A 7 15.56 -29.73 -20.36
CA HIS A 7 14.16 -29.91 -20.08
C HIS A 7 13.93 -30.31 -18.62
N THR A 8 14.68 -31.29 -18.12
CA THR A 8 14.61 -31.74 -16.73
C THR A 8 14.94 -30.62 -15.74
N SER A 9 15.99 -29.79 -16.00
CA SER A 9 16.32 -28.67 -15.12
C SER A 9 15.23 -27.60 -15.08
N SER A 10 14.50 -27.40 -16.18
CA SER A 10 13.38 -26.47 -16.23
C SER A 10 12.19 -26.97 -15.40
N LEU A 11 11.88 -28.27 -15.45
CA LEU A 11 10.82 -28.88 -14.63
C LEU A 11 11.14 -28.83 -13.14
N VAL A 12 12.40 -29.14 -12.77
CA VAL A 12 12.85 -29.03 -11.39
C VAL A 12 12.74 -27.59 -10.89
N PHE A 13 13.13 -26.61 -11.72
CA PHE A 13 13.00 -25.20 -11.34
C PHE A 13 11.53 -24.77 -11.15
N VAL A 14 10.62 -25.19 -12.01
CA VAL A 14 9.19 -24.92 -11.86
C VAL A 14 8.66 -25.51 -10.54
N ALA A 15 9.05 -26.74 -10.20
CA ALA A 15 8.66 -27.34 -8.92
C ALA A 15 9.20 -26.56 -7.72
N LEU A 16 10.48 -26.10 -7.77
CA LEU A 16 11.06 -25.23 -6.73
C LEU A 16 10.34 -23.88 -6.64
N LEU A 17 10.01 -23.27 -7.77
CA LEU A 17 9.29 -21.98 -7.82
C LEU A 17 7.90 -22.10 -7.20
N ILE A 18 7.16 -23.18 -7.51
CA ILE A 18 5.85 -23.46 -6.91
C ILE A 18 6.01 -23.72 -5.40
N ALA A 19 7.03 -24.47 -4.97
CA ALA A 19 7.29 -24.73 -3.56
C ALA A 19 7.58 -23.43 -2.78
N VAL A 20 8.40 -22.53 -3.34
CA VAL A 20 8.69 -21.22 -2.72
C VAL A 20 7.44 -20.34 -2.69
N ALA A 21 6.64 -20.30 -3.76
CA ALA A 21 5.36 -19.58 -3.76
C ALA A 21 4.39 -20.16 -2.72
N GLY A 22 4.38 -21.48 -2.53
CA GLY A 22 3.63 -22.16 -1.47
C GLY A 22 4.10 -21.78 -0.06
N LEU A 23 5.42 -21.66 0.17
CA LEU A 23 5.98 -21.17 1.44
C LEU A 23 5.56 -19.74 1.75
N TYR A 24 5.32 -18.92 0.72
CA TYR A 24 4.76 -17.56 0.83
C TYR A 24 3.22 -17.55 0.95
N ALA A 25 2.58 -18.70 1.12
CA ALA A 25 1.13 -18.83 1.23
C ALA A 25 0.34 -18.24 0.05
N TYR A 26 0.91 -18.22 -1.15
CA TYR A 26 0.26 -17.68 -2.35
C TYR A 26 -1.08 -18.36 -2.65
N GLN A 27 -1.23 -19.64 -2.33
CA GLN A 27 -2.48 -20.40 -2.47
C GLN A 27 -3.63 -19.85 -1.62
N ASN A 28 -3.32 -19.13 -0.51
CA ASN A 28 -4.33 -18.49 0.35
C ASN A 28 -4.51 -17.04 -0.05
N ILE A 29 -3.39 -16.32 -0.27
CA ILE A 29 -3.39 -14.89 -0.59
C ILE A 29 -4.11 -14.62 -1.90
N VAL A 30 -4.09 -15.54 -2.86
CA VAL A 30 -4.77 -15.36 -4.16
C VAL A 30 -6.28 -15.10 -4.01
N PHE A 31 -6.89 -15.49 -2.91
CA PHE A 31 -8.31 -15.26 -2.61
C PHE A 31 -8.57 -13.97 -1.84
N TYR A 32 -7.52 -13.21 -1.48
CA TYR A 32 -7.73 -11.96 -0.75
C TYR A 32 -8.24 -10.85 -1.68
N GLN A 33 -9.23 -10.12 -1.21
CA GLN A 33 -9.67 -8.85 -1.80
C GLN A 33 -8.57 -7.79 -1.63
N PRO A 34 -8.67 -6.62 -2.29
CA PRO A 34 -7.75 -5.51 -2.05
C PRO A 34 -7.62 -5.18 -0.57
N GLN A 35 -6.41 -5.30 0.01
CA GLN A 35 -6.17 -5.08 1.44
C GLN A 35 -4.69 -4.81 1.72
N SER A 36 -4.38 -4.35 2.93
CA SER A 36 -3.03 -4.05 3.38
C SER A 36 -2.42 -2.84 2.63
N ILE A 37 -1.09 -2.77 2.55
CA ILE A 37 -0.38 -1.63 1.98
C ILE A 37 -0.86 -1.33 0.56
N HIS A 38 -1.09 -0.05 0.28
CA HIS A 38 -1.65 0.45 -0.99
C HIS A 38 -2.97 -0.22 -1.40
N LYS A 39 -3.82 -0.56 -0.42
CA LYS A 39 -5.18 -1.08 -0.66
C LYS A 39 -5.93 -0.23 -1.70
N TRP A 40 -5.82 1.11 -1.59
CA TRP A 40 -6.42 2.04 -2.53
C TRP A 40 -6.00 1.76 -3.98
N ARG A 41 -4.69 1.58 -4.26
CA ARG A 41 -4.19 1.29 -5.62
C ARG A 41 -4.60 -0.10 -6.11
N GLN A 42 -4.69 -1.09 -5.19
CA GLN A 42 -5.22 -2.41 -5.51
C GLN A 42 -6.70 -2.32 -5.94
N SER A 43 -7.47 -1.54 -5.18
CA SER A 43 -8.89 -1.29 -5.48
C SER A 43 -9.08 -0.58 -6.80
N ASP A 44 -8.20 0.36 -7.19
CA ASP A 44 -8.22 1.01 -8.50
C ASP A 44 -8.07 -0.01 -9.63
N CYS A 45 -7.05 -0.85 -9.54
CA CYS A 45 -6.79 -1.85 -10.56
C CYS A 45 -7.96 -2.83 -10.71
N ALA A 46 -8.50 -3.28 -9.58
CA ALA A 46 -9.66 -4.17 -9.55
C ALA A 46 -10.94 -3.47 -10.04
N SER A 47 -11.11 -2.20 -9.67
CA SER A 47 -12.21 -1.35 -10.10
C SER A 47 -12.23 -1.15 -11.62
N LEU A 48 -11.08 -0.85 -12.24
CA LEU A 48 -10.97 -0.73 -13.69
C LEU A 48 -11.40 -2.03 -14.39
N ALA A 49 -10.93 -3.18 -13.91
CA ALA A 49 -11.30 -4.48 -14.49
C ALA A 49 -12.80 -4.77 -14.33
N LEU A 50 -13.37 -4.50 -13.14
CA LEU A 50 -14.78 -4.74 -12.87
C LEU A 50 -15.67 -3.80 -13.69
N ASN A 51 -15.30 -2.52 -13.82
CA ASN A 51 -16.07 -1.57 -14.63
C ASN A 51 -15.98 -1.87 -16.14
N TYR A 52 -14.85 -2.39 -16.66
CA TYR A 52 -14.82 -2.91 -18.02
C TYR A 52 -15.83 -4.04 -18.23
N TYR A 53 -15.88 -4.98 -17.30
CA TYR A 53 -16.84 -6.09 -17.34
C TYR A 53 -18.29 -5.63 -17.30
N GLN A 54 -18.64 -4.72 -16.37
CA GLN A 54 -19.99 -4.20 -16.17
C GLN A 54 -20.40 -3.18 -17.25
N GLY A 55 -19.46 -2.35 -17.71
CA GLY A 55 -19.68 -1.27 -18.69
C GLY A 55 -19.64 -1.70 -20.16
N GLY A 56 -19.78 -2.99 -20.45
CA GLY A 56 -19.90 -3.48 -21.85
C GLY A 56 -18.60 -3.53 -22.63
N MET A 57 -17.44 -3.67 -21.97
CA MET A 57 -16.12 -3.91 -22.60
C MET A 57 -15.66 -2.78 -23.53
N GLN A 58 -15.88 -1.52 -23.15
CA GLN A 58 -15.47 -0.35 -23.94
C GLN A 58 -14.00 0.02 -23.62
N PHE A 59 -13.04 -0.49 -24.37
CA PHE A 59 -11.59 -0.36 -24.11
C PHE A 59 -11.13 1.08 -23.84
N PHE A 60 -11.68 2.06 -24.55
CA PHE A 60 -11.33 3.48 -24.43
C PHE A 60 -12.14 4.25 -23.38
N LYS A 61 -12.90 3.55 -22.53
CA LYS A 61 -13.66 4.13 -21.42
C LYS A 61 -13.30 3.45 -20.10
N PRO A 62 -12.08 3.65 -19.59
CA PRO A 62 -11.71 3.14 -18.29
C PRO A 62 -12.46 3.89 -17.19
N GLU A 63 -13.18 3.20 -16.33
CA GLU A 63 -13.91 3.77 -15.22
C GLU A 63 -13.49 3.14 -13.88
N VAL A 64 -13.51 3.95 -12.83
CA VAL A 64 -13.41 3.52 -11.44
C VAL A 64 -14.74 3.73 -10.71
N HIS A 65 -14.87 3.22 -9.48
CA HIS A 65 -16.08 3.39 -8.69
C HIS A 65 -16.27 4.82 -8.17
N ASN A 66 -15.16 5.55 -8.00
CA ASN A 66 -15.20 6.92 -7.52
C ASN A 66 -15.60 7.89 -8.65
N LEU A 67 -16.67 8.66 -8.41
CA LEU A 67 -17.22 9.61 -9.39
C LEU A 67 -16.49 10.96 -9.30
N THR A 68 -15.25 11.04 -9.79
CA THR A 68 -14.40 12.24 -9.71
C THR A 68 -14.33 13.05 -10.98
N SER A 69 -14.78 12.53 -12.11
CA SER A 69 -14.71 13.21 -13.40
C SER A 69 -16.05 13.81 -13.85
N LYS A 70 -16.01 14.68 -14.86
CA LYS A 70 -17.17 15.40 -15.39
C LYS A 70 -17.98 16.11 -14.30
N GLY A 71 -17.27 16.89 -13.49
CA GLY A 71 -17.89 17.57 -12.39
C GLY A 71 -18.47 16.64 -11.31
N GLY A 72 -17.97 15.40 -11.16
CA GLY A 72 -18.38 14.44 -10.14
C GLY A 72 -19.52 13.51 -10.57
N THR A 73 -19.83 13.40 -11.86
CA THR A 73 -20.90 12.54 -12.37
C THR A 73 -20.42 11.27 -13.06
N SER A 74 -19.11 11.11 -13.23
CA SER A 74 -18.51 9.98 -13.98
C SER A 74 -17.29 9.42 -13.26
N GLY A 75 -17.10 8.12 -13.38
CA GLY A 75 -15.88 7.42 -12.93
C GLY A 75 -14.79 7.31 -14.00
N LEU A 76 -14.90 8.01 -15.13
CA LEU A 76 -13.87 7.98 -16.18
C LEU A 76 -12.51 8.42 -15.62
N ALA A 77 -11.51 7.55 -15.72
CA ALA A 77 -10.19 7.82 -15.18
C ALA A 77 -9.13 7.08 -16.02
N TYR A 78 -8.33 7.84 -16.74
CA TYR A 78 -7.33 7.29 -17.66
C TYR A 78 -5.97 7.18 -16.97
N THR A 79 -5.42 5.97 -16.93
CA THR A 79 -4.08 5.71 -16.42
C THR A 79 -3.03 5.94 -17.49
N SER A 80 -1.78 6.19 -17.08
CA SER A 80 -0.64 6.21 -18.02
C SER A 80 -0.33 4.82 -18.61
N GLU A 81 -0.80 3.75 -17.96
CA GLU A 81 -0.71 2.38 -18.47
C GLU A 81 -1.80 2.13 -19.53
N ILE A 82 -1.45 1.43 -20.61
CA ILE A 82 -2.45 0.93 -21.55
C ILE A 82 -3.23 -0.20 -20.84
N PRO A 83 -4.56 -0.18 -20.82
CA PRO A 83 -5.36 -1.01 -19.93
C PRO A 83 -5.45 -2.49 -20.32
N PHE A 84 -4.43 -3.05 -20.96
CA PHE A 84 -4.44 -4.44 -21.45
C PHE A 84 -4.67 -5.46 -20.34
N LEU A 85 -4.06 -5.27 -19.15
CA LEU A 85 -4.24 -6.22 -18.04
C LEU A 85 -5.67 -6.13 -17.51
N TYR A 86 -6.18 -4.93 -17.24
CA TYR A 86 -7.53 -4.69 -16.72
C TYR A 86 -8.60 -5.24 -17.67
N PHE A 87 -8.42 -4.97 -18.97
CA PHE A 87 -9.32 -5.46 -20.01
C PHE A 87 -9.23 -6.98 -20.17
N GLY A 88 -8.03 -7.55 -20.10
CA GLY A 88 -7.80 -9.00 -20.13
C GLY A 88 -8.45 -9.72 -18.94
N VAL A 89 -8.38 -9.13 -17.75
CA VAL A 89 -9.09 -9.63 -16.56
C VAL A 89 -10.61 -9.53 -16.75
N ALA A 90 -11.11 -8.43 -17.29
CA ALA A 90 -12.53 -8.28 -17.59
C ALA A 90 -13.05 -9.34 -18.61
N LEU A 91 -12.23 -9.71 -19.59
CA LEU A 91 -12.51 -10.84 -20.49
C LEU A 91 -12.61 -12.18 -19.72
N ALA A 92 -11.69 -12.41 -18.77
CA ALA A 92 -11.78 -13.59 -17.90
C ALA A 92 -13.05 -13.57 -17.02
N TYR A 93 -13.46 -12.40 -16.53
CA TYR A 93 -14.73 -12.24 -15.81
C TYR A 93 -15.95 -12.60 -16.67
N LYS A 94 -15.92 -12.39 -17.98
CA LYS A 94 -16.99 -12.83 -18.89
C LYS A 94 -17.17 -14.34 -18.92
N VAL A 95 -16.09 -15.08 -18.66
CA VAL A 95 -16.10 -16.55 -18.72
C VAL A 95 -16.37 -17.17 -17.35
N PHE A 96 -15.75 -16.62 -16.30
CA PHE A 96 -15.72 -17.24 -14.96
C PHE A 96 -16.49 -16.45 -13.90
N GLY A 97 -17.11 -15.33 -14.24
CA GLY A 97 -17.71 -14.40 -13.29
C GLY A 97 -16.71 -13.43 -12.66
N PRO A 98 -17.18 -12.30 -12.09
CA PRO A 98 -16.33 -11.27 -11.49
C PRO A 98 -15.89 -11.67 -10.07
N HIS A 99 -14.69 -12.22 -9.95
CA HIS A 99 -14.08 -12.61 -8.69
C HIS A 99 -12.67 -12.07 -8.58
N ASP A 100 -12.31 -11.46 -7.46
CA ASP A 100 -10.99 -10.88 -7.19
C ASP A 100 -9.85 -11.89 -7.37
N PHE A 101 -10.08 -13.15 -7.02
CA PHE A 101 -9.07 -14.20 -7.17
C PHE A 101 -8.62 -14.40 -8.62
N ILE A 102 -9.49 -14.16 -9.61
CA ILE A 102 -9.15 -14.29 -11.04
C ILE A 102 -8.10 -13.25 -11.42
N TYR A 103 -8.29 -12.01 -10.96
CA TYR A 103 -7.31 -10.96 -11.19
C TYR A 103 -5.95 -11.32 -10.58
N ARG A 104 -5.94 -11.66 -9.27
CA ARG A 104 -4.71 -12.03 -8.58
C ARG A 104 -4.03 -13.24 -9.21
N LEU A 105 -4.82 -14.26 -9.57
CA LEU A 105 -4.30 -15.47 -10.20
C LEU A 105 -3.63 -15.18 -11.53
N LEU A 106 -4.26 -14.39 -12.41
CA LEU A 106 -3.68 -14.01 -13.70
C LEU A 106 -2.38 -13.23 -13.51
N ASN A 107 -2.37 -12.24 -12.63
CA ASN A 107 -1.17 -11.45 -12.35
C ASN A 107 -0.05 -12.32 -11.74
N THR A 108 -0.40 -13.21 -10.80
CA THR A 108 0.55 -14.16 -10.19
C THR A 108 1.14 -15.11 -11.23
N LEU A 109 0.33 -15.67 -12.10
CA LEU A 109 0.82 -16.58 -13.16
C LEU A 109 1.78 -15.87 -14.11
N ILE A 110 1.44 -14.65 -14.54
CA ILE A 110 2.33 -13.83 -15.38
C ILE A 110 3.64 -13.57 -14.65
N PHE A 111 3.60 -13.19 -13.38
CA PHE A 111 4.79 -12.93 -12.58
C PHE A 111 5.67 -14.19 -12.43
N LEU A 112 5.11 -15.33 -12.09
CA LEU A 112 5.85 -16.59 -11.96
C LEU A 112 6.45 -17.04 -13.30
N ILE A 113 5.75 -16.82 -14.43
CA ILE A 113 6.31 -17.02 -15.78
C ILE A 113 7.52 -16.08 -15.99
N GLY A 114 7.44 -14.84 -15.55
CA GLY A 114 8.59 -13.91 -15.60
C GLY A 114 9.81 -14.44 -14.85
N ILE A 115 9.63 -14.91 -13.61
CA ILE A 115 10.71 -15.54 -12.81
C ILE A 115 11.26 -16.80 -13.50
N PHE A 116 10.39 -17.61 -14.12
CA PHE A 116 10.84 -18.75 -14.91
C PHE A 116 11.69 -18.29 -16.12
N TYR A 117 11.32 -17.22 -16.80
CA TYR A 117 12.12 -16.69 -17.90
C TYR A 117 13.43 -16.05 -17.42
N LEU A 118 13.49 -15.49 -16.21
CA LEU A 118 14.75 -15.09 -15.58
C LEU A 118 15.68 -16.30 -15.42
N PHE A 119 15.17 -17.42 -14.91
CA PHE A 119 15.93 -18.68 -14.86
C PHE A 119 16.41 -19.10 -16.25
N ARG A 120 15.58 -19.05 -17.27
CA ARG A 120 15.93 -19.38 -18.66
C ARG A 120 16.99 -18.44 -19.24
N LEU A 121 16.90 -17.14 -18.92
CA LEU A 121 17.87 -16.13 -19.34
C LEU A 121 19.26 -16.45 -18.77
N ILE A 122 19.36 -16.69 -17.48
CA ILE A 122 20.63 -16.98 -16.81
C ILE A 122 21.18 -18.35 -17.28
N LEU A 123 20.30 -19.34 -17.46
CA LEU A 123 20.69 -20.65 -17.98
C LEU A 123 21.25 -20.57 -19.40
N LEU A 124 20.72 -19.67 -20.22
CA LEU A 124 21.19 -19.45 -21.59
C LEU A 124 22.65 -18.95 -21.62
N VAL A 125 23.02 -18.05 -20.69
CA VAL A 125 24.36 -17.46 -20.58
C VAL A 125 25.34 -18.38 -19.85
N THR A 126 24.93 -18.93 -18.73
CA THR A 126 25.81 -19.69 -17.83
C THR A 126 25.92 -21.17 -18.19
N ASN A 127 24.87 -21.74 -18.79
CA ASN A 127 24.66 -23.18 -18.97
C ASN A 127 24.77 -23.96 -17.63
N ASN A 128 24.44 -23.33 -16.51
CA ASN A 128 24.49 -23.89 -15.17
C ASN A 128 23.17 -23.66 -14.45
N TRP A 129 22.45 -24.73 -14.12
CA TRP A 129 21.12 -24.65 -13.54
C TRP A 129 21.13 -24.14 -12.09
N VAL A 130 22.19 -24.43 -11.32
CA VAL A 130 22.32 -24.01 -9.92
C VAL A 130 22.40 -22.49 -9.82
N TRP A 131 23.28 -21.87 -10.61
CA TRP A 131 23.37 -20.41 -10.67
C TRP A 131 22.08 -19.78 -11.17
N SER A 132 21.44 -20.42 -12.16
CA SER A 132 20.18 -19.92 -12.71
C SER A 132 19.06 -19.96 -11.69
N ALA A 133 18.93 -21.07 -10.96
CA ALA A 133 17.94 -21.20 -9.90
C ALA A 133 18.21 -20.23 -8.74
N PHE A 134 19.49 -20.16 -8.33
CA PHE A 134 19.90 -19.29 -7.22
C PHE A 134 19.53 -17.82 -7.50
N ILE A 135 20.01 -17.23 -8.60
CA ILE A 135 19.74 -15.80 -8.89
C ILE A 135 18.23 -15.55 -9.06
N SER A 136 17.54 -16.43 -9.78
CA SER A 136 16.09 -16.23 -10.02
C SER A 136 15.27 -16.28 -8.74
N LEU A 137 15.57 -17.22 -7.86
CA LEU A 137 14.92 -17.32 -6.55
C LEU A 137 15.40 -16.23 -5.59
N LEU A 138 16.66 -15.77 -5.68
CA LEU A 138 17.16 -14.66 -4.85
C LEU A 138 16.38 -13.38 -5.12
N PHE A 139 16.10 -13.03 -6.38
CA PHE A 139 15.22 -11.90 -6.67
C PHE A 139 13.79 -12.13 -6.18
N PHE A 140 13.31 -13.37 -6.19
CA PHE A 140 12.02 -13.75 -5.57
C PHE A 140 12.06 -13.81 -4.04
N THR A 141 13.12 -13.29 -3.39
CA THR A 141 13.16 -13.03 -1.94
C THR A 141 13.01 -11.55 -1.58
N SER A 142 12.84 -10.67 -2.57
CA SER A 142 12.49 -9.28 -2.30
C SER A 142 11.09 -9.19 -1.69
N PRO A 143 10.91 -8.71 -0.45
CA PRO A 143 9.59 -8.55 0.16
C PRO A 143 8.58 -7.80 -0.73
N VAL A 144 9.04 -6.75 -1.42
CA VAL A 144 8.24 -6.00 -2.39
C VAL A 144 7.80 -6.90 -3.55
N LEU A 145 8.71 -7.67 -4.16
CA LEU A 145 8.35 -8.58 -5.24
C LEU A 145 7.44 -9.72 -4.79
N VAL A 146 7.68 -10.27 -3.59
CA VAL A 146 6.82 -11.32 -3.03
C VAL A 146 5.40 -10.79 -2.79
N TYR A 147 5.27 -9.56 -2.29
CA TYR A 147 3.97 -8.97 -2.04
C TYR A 147 3.22 -8.61 -3.34
N TYR A 148 3.88 -7.90 -4.27
CA TYR A 148 3.24 -7.46 -5.52
C TYR A 148 3.18 -8.55 -6.61
N GLY A 149 3.93 -9.63 -6.47
CA GLY A 149 3.83 -10.81 -7.35
C GLY A 149 2.50 -11.56 -7.21
N ASN A 150 1.81 -11.42 -6.07
CA ASN A 150 0.44 -11.92 -5.86
C ASN A 150 -0.47 -10.76 -5.41
N ASN A 151 -0.72 -9.83 -6.31
CA ASN A 151 -1.43 -8.58 -6.03
C ASN A 151 -2.18 -8.12 -7.29
N PHE A 152 -2.76 -6.92 -7.26
CA PHE A 152 -3.52 -6.32 -8.36
C PHE A 152 -2.68 -5.33 -9.20
N LEU A 153 -1.50 -4.91 -8.74
CA LEU A 153 -0.70 -3.90 -9.42
C LEU A 153 0.02 -4.44 -10.66
N THR A 154 0.15 -3.61 -11.67
CA THR A 154 0.76 -3.94 -12.97
C THR A 154 2.29 -4.03 -12.96
N ASN A 155 2.94 -3.54 -11.89
CA ASN A 155 4.40 -3.46 -11.80
C ASN A 155 5.11 -4.83 -11.88
N SER A 156 4.54 -5.86 -11.24
CA SER A 156 5.07 -7.22 -11.33
C SER A 156 4.87 -7.84 -12.72
N THR A 157 3.76 -7.51 -13.38
CA THR A 157 3.48 -7.87 -14.77
C THR A 157 4.49 -7.21 -15.72
N GLU A 158 4.75 -5.92 -15.57
CA GLU A 158 5.77 -5.19 -16.32
C GLU A 158 7.14 -5.86 -16.22
N LEU A 159 7.62 -6.12 -14.99
CA LEU A 159 8.90 -6.80 -14.77
C LEU A 159 8.92 -8.19 -15.42
N ALA A 160 7.83 -8.96 -15.30
CA ALA A 160 7.73 -10.27 -15.91
C ALA A 160 7.92 -10.21 -17.45
N PHE A 161 7.22 -9.30 -18.12
CA PHE A 161 7.39 -9.09 -19.56
C PHE A 161 8.79 -8.57 -19.90
N SER A 162 9.38 -7.70 -19.09
CA SER A 162 10.77 -7.26 -19.27
C SER A 162 11.74 -8.44 -19.21
N LEU A 163 11.61 -9.35 -18.24
CA LEU A 163 12.44 -10.55 -18.14
C LEU A 163 12.28 -11.50 -19.34
N ILE A 164 11.07 -11.68 -19.84
CA ILE A 164 10.79 -12.47 -21.05
C ILE A 164 11.45 -11.78 -22.25
N GLY A 165 11.33 -10.47 -22.38
CA GLY A 165 11.96 -9.68 -23.43
C GLY A 165 13.48 -9.83 -23.46
N TRP A 166 14.13 -9.75 -22.29
CA TRP A 166 15.56 -9.95 -22.14
C TRP A 166 16.02 -11.37 -22.50
N TYR A 167 15.21 -12.39 -22.17
CA TYR A 167 15.50 -13.76 -22.64
C TYR A 167 15.52 -13.85 -24.17
N TYR A 168 14.53 -13.30 -24.86
CA TYR A 168 14.48 -13.35 -26.32
C TYR A 168 15.55 -12.48 -26.96
N PHE A 169 15.88 -11.31 -26.39
CA PHE A 169 17.00 -10.50 -26.86
C PHE A 169 18.34 -11.25 -26.69
N THR A 170 18.58 -11.85 -25.54
CA THR A 170 19.80 -12.64 -25.31
C THR A 170 19.84 -13.84 -26.26
N ASN A 171 18.70 -14.52 -26.50
CA ASN A 171 18.63 -15.59 -27.48
C ASN A 171 18.95 -15.11 -28.91
N PHE A 172 18.54 -13.87 -29.26
CA PHE A 172 18.96 -13.24 -30.52
C PHE A 172 20.48 -13.04 -30.57
N LEU A 173 21.11 -12.61 -29.50
CA LEU A 173 22.57 -12.44 -29.45
C LEU A 173 23.32 -13.75 -29.72
N PHE A 174 22.80 -14.89 -29.27
CA PHE A 174 23.41 -16.20 -29.50
C PHE A 174 23.06 -16.80 -30.85
N THR A 175 21.82 -16.67 -31.31
CA THR A 175 21.32 -17.37 -32.51
C THR A 175 21.38 -16.51 -33.75
N LYS A 176 21.48 -15.18 -33.64
CA LYS A 176 21.41 -14.19 -34.71
C LYS A 176 20.09 -14.23 -35.49
N LYS A 177 19.06 -14.87 -34.98
CA LYS A 177 17.75 -14.98 -35.63
C LYS A 177 16.91 -13.73 -35.40
N SER A 178 16.62 -12.98 -36.45
CA SER A 178 15.78 -11.76 -36.41
C SER A 178 14.43 -12.02 -35.75
N ARG A 179 13.84 -13.22 -35.86
CA ARG A 179 12.61 -13.58 -35.20
C ARG A 179 12.70 -13.39 -33.66
N SER A 180 13.83 -13.80 -33.05
CA SER A 180 14.02 -13.60 -31.60
C SER A 180 14.11 -12.12 -31.23
N LEU A 181 14.74 -11.28 -32.07
CA LEU A 181 14.79 -9.84 -31.87
C LEU A 181 13.37 -9.23 -31.90
N PHE A 182 12.60 -9.49 -32.94
CA PHE A 182 11.26 -8.92 -33.08
C PHE A 182 10.31 -9.44 -31.98
N THR A 183 10.42 -10.72 -31.59
CA THR A 183 9.68 -11.24 -30.42
C THR A 183 10.06 -10.47 -29.16
N SER A 184 11.34 -10.18 -28.93
CA SER A 184 11.80 -9.36 -27.80
C SER A 184 11.19 -7.96 -27.84
N LEU A 185 11.20 -7.27 -28.98
CA LEU A 185 10.63 -5.93 -29.13
C LEU A 185 9.13 -5.89 -28.85
N ILE A 186 8.36 -6.88 -29.37
CA ILE A 186 6.93 -6.99 -29.09
C ILE A 186 6.67 -7.21 -27.60
N ILE A 187 7.49 -8.02 -26.94
CA ILE A 187 7.34 -8.27 -25.52
C ILE A 187 7.67 -7.02 -24.69
N PHE A 188 8.69 -6.25 -25.07
CA PHE A 188 8.98 -4.96 -24.44
C PHE A 188 7.87 -3.92 -24.69
N PHE A 189 7.17 -3.97 -25.83
CA PHE A 189 5.96 -3.17 -26.02
C PHE A 189 4.93 -3.46 -24.93
N PHE A 190 4.63 -4.74 -24.63
CA PHE A 190 3.72 -5.09 -23.55
C PHE A 190 4.26 -4.67 -22.19
N ALA A 191 5.56 -4.86 -21.90
CA ALA A 191 6.16 -4.38 -20.65
C ALA A 191 5.93 -2.87 -20.49
N ALA A 192 6.25 -2.07 -21.50
CA ALA A 192 6.05 -0.62 -21.49
C ALA A 192 4.57 -0.20 -21.40
N SER A 193 3.68 -1.03 -21.96
CA SER A 193 2.23 -0.81 -21.87
C SER A 193 1.70 -0.96 -20.44
N PHE A 194 2.28 -1.87 -19.64
CA PHE A 194 1.89 -2.08 -18.24
C PHE A 194 2.52 -1.05 -17.30
N LYS A 195 3.74 -0.56 -17.62
CA LYS A 195 4.40 0.51 -16.88
C LYS A 195 5.48 1.16 -17.73
N ILE A 196 5.60 2.47 -17.66
CA ILE A 196 6.57 3.23 -18.46
C ILE A 196 8.02 2.79 -18.20
N THR A 197 8.32 2.21 -17.03
CA THR A 197 9.63 1.62 -16.70
C THR A 197 10.05 0.49 -17.63
N GLY A 198 9.11 -0.17 -18.30
CA GLY A 198 9.41 -1.16 -19.36
C GLY A 198 10.16 -0.57 -20.54
N LEU A 199 10.09 0.75 -20.80
CA LEU A 199 10.89 1.45 -21.80
C LEU A 199 12.39 1.43 -21.50
N LEU A 200 12.83 1.35 -20.26
CA LEU A 200 14.26 1.30 -19.89
C LEU A 200 14.96 0.16 -20.65
N SER A 201 14.35 -1.02 -20.67
CA SER A 201 14.87 -2.16 -21.42
C SER A 201 14.93 -1.90 -22.92
N LEU A 202 13.91 -1.26 -23.47
CA LEU A 202 13.84 -0.94 -24.90
C LEU A 202 14.89 0.10 -25.29
N PHE A 203 15.07 1.14 -24.48
CA PHE A 203 16.07 2.19 -24.75
C PHE A 203 17.50 1.68 -24.62
N ALA A 204 17.77 0.81 -23.63
CA ALA A 204 19.08 0.17 -23.51
C ALA A 204 19.45 -0.62 -24.77
N ILE A 205 18.50 -1.40 -25.33
CA ILE A 205 18.70 -2.15 -26.57
C ILE A 205 18.72 -1.21 -27.77
N GLY A 206 17.89 -0.18 -27.78
CA GLY A 206 17.82 0.85 -28.82
C GLY A 206 19.13 1.61 -28.96
N THR A 207 19.79 1.92 -27.85
CA THR A 207 21.10 2.59 -27.85
C THR A 207 22.18 1.68 -28.47
N VAL A 208 22.19 0.38 -28.14
CA VAL A 208 23.06 -0.59 -28.81
C VAL A 208 22.80 -0.66 -30.30
N PHE A 209 21.53 -0.72 -30.69
CA PHE A 209 21.12 -0.72 -32.10
C PHE A 209 21.58 0.55 -32.82
N LEU A 210 21.31 1.72 -32.25
CA LEU A 210 21.71 3.01 -32.86
C LEU A 210 23.22 3.14 -32.98
N ALA A 211 23.98 2.73 -31.97
CA ALA A 211 25.45 2.75 -32.01
C ALA A 211 26.02 1.90 -33.14
N GLU A 212 25.40 0.74 -33.46
CA GLU A 212 25.83 -0.07 -34.61
C GLU A 212 25.35 0.52 -35.93
N TRP A 213 24.12 1.03 -35.99
CA TRP A 213 23.54 1.57 -37.21
C TRP A 213 24.26 2.81 -37.68
N LEU A 214 24.61 3.72 -36.77
CA LEU A 214 25.40 4.94 -37.02
C LEU A 214 26.89 4.66 -37.20
N GLY A 215 27.36 3.43 -37.03
CA GLY A 215 28.75 3.07 -37.21
C GLY A 215 29.67 3.44 -36.05
N LEU A 216 29.13 3.90 -34.92
CA LEU A 216 29.87 4.28 -33.69
C LEU A 216 30.55 3.07 -33.06
N GLN A 217 29.90 1.90 -33.09
CA GLN A 217 30.40 0.67 -32.49
C GLN A 217 29.98 -0.53 -33.32
N LYS A 218 30.91 -1.48 -33.52
CA LYS A 218 30.59 -2.80 -34.11
C LYS A 218 30.41 -3.84 -32.99
N PHE A 219 29.28 -4.55 -33.01
CA PHE A 219 28.96 -5.60 -32.05
C PHE A 219 29.09 -7.02 -32.63
N GLY A 220 29.11 -7.17 -33.91
CA GLY A 220 29.39 -8.43 -34.61
C GLY A 220 30.84 -8.53 -35.06
N SER A 221 31.43 -9.76 -35.07
CA SER A 221 32.83 -9.96 -35.46
C SER A 221 33.10 -9.71 -36.95
N HIS A 222 32.19 -10.13 -37.84
CA HIS A 222 32.35 -9.99 -39.31
C HIS A 222 31.16 -9.32 -39.99
N LYS A 223 29.96 -9.38 -39.39
CA LYS A 223 28.73 -8.79 -39.95
C LYS A 223 28.05 -7.95 -38.87
N LYS A 224 27.26 -6.95 -39.29
CA LYS A 224 26.39 -6.19 -38.40
C LYS A 224 25.49 -7.15 -37.59
N LEU A 225 25.29 -6.88 -36.32
CA LEU A 225 24.41 -7.65 -35.45
C LEU A 225 22.95 -7.51 -35.93
N PHE A 226 22.55 -6.26 -36.20
CA PHE A 226 21.21 -5.95 -36.68
C PHE A 226 21.13 -5.97 -38.22
N THR A 227 20.69 -7.10 -38.76
CA THR A 227 20.67 -7.34 -40.23
C THR A 227 19.55 -6.63 -40.95
N ARG A 228 18.53 -6.13 -40.26
CA ARG A 228 17.36 -5.41 -40.82
C ARG A 228 17.19 -4.05 -40.11
N PRO A 229 18.13 -3.09 -40.32
CA PRO A 229 18.20 -1.89 -39.51
C PRO A 229 16.95 -1.01 -39.64
N VAL A 230 16.44 -0.78 -40.86
CA VAL A 230 15.23 0.03 -41.08
C VAL A 230 14.03 -0.58 -40.35
N LEU A 231 13.79 -1.89 -40.51
CA LEU A 231 12.69 -2.57 -39.87
C LEU A 231 12.81 -2.54 -38.33
N THR A 232 14.04 -2.71 -37.80
CA THR A 232 14.31 -2.63 -36.35
C THR A 232 14.02 -1.23 -35.81
N PHE A 233 14.51 -0.20 -36.51
CA PHE A 233 14.23 1.20 -36.16
C PHE A 233 12.74 1.49 -36.20
N SER A 234 12.07 1.16 -37.29
CA SER A 234 10.62 1.42 -37.44
C SER A 234 9.80 0.71 -36.34
N THR A 235 10.18 -0.52 -35.97
CA THR A 235 9.50 -1.26 -34.90
C THR A 235 9.72 -0.58 -33.55
N MET A 236 10.94 -0.19 -33.18
CA MET A 236 11.25 0.52 -31.95
C MET A 236 10.55 1.88 -31.90
N PHE A 237 10.61 2.64 -33.00
CA PHE A 237 9.95 3.92 -33.13
C PHE A 237 8.43 3.78 -32.92
N LEU A 238 7.79 2.80 -33.58
CA LEU A 238 6.36 2.55 -33.46
C LEU A 238 5.98 2.20 -32.02
N ILE A 239 6.79 1.40 -31.31
CA ILE A 239 6.54 1.06 -29.90
C ILE A 239 6.57 2.33 -29.06
N VAL A 240 7.63 3.13 -29.15
CA VAL A 240 7.75 4.37 -28.37
C VAL A 240 6.62 5.34 -28.75
N PHE A 241 6.31 5.48 -30.03
CA PHE A 241 5.22 6.32 -30.51
C PHE A 241 3.87 5.91 -29.90
N VAL A 242 3.52 4.61 -29.93
CA VAL A 242 2.24 4.13 -29.38
C VAL A 242 2.16 4.36 -27.86
N ILE A 243 3.24 4.12 -27.12
CA ILE A 243 3.27 4.36 -25.67
C ILE A 243 3.10 5.86 -25.36
N ILE A 244 3.84 6.73 -26.05
CA ILE A 244 3.71 8.19 -25.86
C ILE A 244 2.32 8.67 -26.30
N ALA A 245 1.83 8.20 -27.43
CA ALA A 245 0.48 8.55 -27.92
C ALA A 245 -0.60 8.18 -26.90
N TRP A 246 -0.49 7.02 -26.25
CA TRP A 246 -1.40 6.64 -25.18
C TRP A 246 -1.30 7.57 -23.97
N VAL A 247 -0.10 7.89 -23.49
CA VAL A 247 0.09 8.80 -22.37
C VAL A 247 -0.49 10.19 -22.66
N VAL A 248 -0.24 10.70 -23.88
CA VAL A 248 -0.81 11.99 -24.33
C VAL A 248 -2.33 11.90 -24.43
N TYR A 249 -2.87 10.82 -25.01
CA TYR A 249 -4.30 10.57 -25.08
C TYR A 249 -4.94 10.53 -23.68
N ALA A 250 -4.38 9.76 -22.76
CA ALA A 250 -4.86 9.66 -21.37
C ALA A 250 -4.85 11.04 -20.68
N ARG A 251 -3.78 11.83 -20.86
CA ARG A 251 -3.69 13.18 -20.31
C ARG A 251 -4.76 14.11 -20.90
N VAL A 252 -4.94 14.10 -22.22
CA VAL A 252 -5.97 14.92 -22.88
C VAL A 252 -7.35 14.52 -22.41
N GLN A 253 -7.65 13.22 -22.34
CA GLN A 253 -8.93 12.72 -21.87
C GLN A 253 -9.20 13.09 -20.40
N ASN A 254 -8.21 12.95 -19.52
CA ASN A 254 -8.32 13.35 -18.13
C ASN A 254 -8.59 14.86 -18.00
N THR A 255 -7.88 15.70 -18.78
CA THR A 255 -8.11 17.15 -18.77
C THR A 255 -9.52 17.51 -19.29
N GLN A 256 -9.95 16.91 -20.41
CA GLN A 256 -11.28 17.17 -20.97
C GLN A 256 -12.44 16.71 -20.06
N ASN A 257 -12.21 15.67 -19.27
CA ASN A 257 -13.19 15.13 -18.34
C ASN A 257 -13.01 15.66 -16.90
N GLU A 258 -12.14 16.64 -16.70
CA GLU A 258 -11.83 17.20 -15.36
C GLU A 258 -11.46 16.11 -14.36
N CYS A 259 -10.74 15.08 -14.82
CA CYS A 259 -10.33 13.96 -14.01
C CYS A 259 -8.88 14.12 -13.58
N TYR A 260 -8.64 14.24 -12.28
CA TYR A 260 -7.30 14.36 -11.69
C TYR A 260 -6.93 13.16 -10.83
N TYR A 261 -7.68 12.09 -10.96
CA TYR A 261 -7.57 10.88 -10.15
C TYR A 261 -6.24 10.14 -10.33
N PHE A 262 -5.80 9.92 -11.58
CA PHE A 262 -4.51 9.33 -11.86
C PHE A 262 -3.50 10.39 -12.29
N SER A 263 -2.41 10.51 -11.53
CA SER A 263 -1.34 11.42 -11.87
C SER A 263 -0.60 10.94 -13.12
N THR A 264 -0.43 11.86 -14.09
CA THR A 264 0.35 11.67 -15.32
C THR A 264 1.57 12.59 -15.36
N VAL A 265 2.01 13.09 -14.21
CA VAL A 265 3.13 14.03 -14.06
C VAL A 265 4.33 13.37 -13.40
N THR A 266 5.49 14.01 -13.53
CA THR A 266 6.72 13.62 -12.83
C THR A 266 6.85 14.38 -11.52
N PHE A 267 7.58 13.81 -10.58
CA PHE A 267 7.84 14.35 -9.26
C PHE A 267 9.35 14.40 -8.99
N PRO A 268 10.08 15.29 -9.70
CA PRO A 268 11.52 15.29 -9.67
C PRO A 268 12.10 15.85 -8.37
N ILE A 269 13.33 15.43 -8.06
CA ILE A 269 14.04 15.82 -6.84
C ILE A 269 14.23 17.34 -6.72
N TRP A 270 14.39 18.05 -7.82
CA TRP A 270 14.60 19.49 -7.84
C TRP A 270 13.33 20.32 -7.62
N ASP A 271 12.16 19.72 -7.58
CA ASP A 271 10.91 20.37 -7.19
C ASP A 271 10.73 20.37 -5.64
N LEU A 272 11.63 19.72 -4.91
CA LEU A 272 11.58 19.59 -3.46
C LEU A 272 12.57 20.53 -2.78
N ASP A 273 12.19 21.02 -1.61
CA ASP A 273 13.11 21.62 -0.66
C ASP A 273 13.98 20.56 0.04
N TRP A 274 14.96 21.01 0.81
CA TRP A 274 15.86 20.10 1.53
C TRP A 274 15.13 19.20 2.54
N GLU A 275 14.11 19.71 3.19
CA GLU A 275 13.28 18.94 4.15
C GLU A 275 12.52 17.80 3.44
N GLY A 276 11.90 18.11 2.30
CA GLY A 276 11.22 17.09 1.46
C GLY A 276 12.17 16.00 0.98
N ILE A 277 13.39 16.39 0.55
CA ILE A 277 14.43 15.43 0.16
C ILE A 277 14.81 14.54 1.35
N GLN A 278 15.03 15.12 2.53
CA GLN A 278 15.36 14.36 3.74
C GLN A 278 14.24 13.41 4.17
N LYS A 279 12.97 13.84 4.08
CA LYS A 279 11.80 12.98 4.37
C LYS A 279 11.80 11.72 3.50
N VAL A 280 12.00 11.87 2.19
CA VAL A 280 12.06 10.73 1.25
C VAL A 280 13.22 9.80 1.60
N PHE A 281 14.45 10.33 1.80
CA PHE A 281 15.59 9.52 2.18
C PHE A 281 15.38 8.80 3.51
N THR A 282 14.83 9.48 4.51
CA THR A 282 14.54 8.88 5.81
C THR A 282 13.55 7.73 5.66
N LYS A 283 12.47 7.93 4.91
CA LYS A 283 11.46 6.90 4.66
C LYS A 283 12.06 5.68 3.94
N ILE A 284 12.85 5.93 2.89
CA ILE A 284 13.55 4.85 2.18
C ILE A 284 14.46 4.09 3.15
N ARG A 285 15.28 4.78 3.94
CA ARG A 285 16.24 4.17 4.86
C ARG A 285 15.58 3.39 5.99
N THR A 286 14.54 3.93 6.60
CA THR A 286 13.92 3.36 7.81
C THR A 286 12.85 2.33 7.51
N VAL A 287 12.15 2.45 6.38
CA VAL A 287 11.01 1.59 6.02
C VAL A 287 11.32 0.72 4.81
N TRP A 288 11.65 1.34 3.65
CA TRP A 288 11.67 0.62 2.38
C TRP A 288 12.93 -0.17 2.11
N PHE A 289 14.09 0.24 2.67
CA PHE A 289 15.37 -0.42 2.42
C PHE A 289 15.31 -1.93 2.70
N SER A 290 14.77 -2.31 3.86
CA SER A 290 14.57 -3.70 4.27
C SER A 290 13.42 -4.40 3.54
N GLN A 291 12.49 -3.64 2.97
CA GLN A 291 11.39 -4.15 2.15
C GLN A 291 11.81 -4.40 0.70
N TYR A 292 12.78 -3.65 0.18
CA TYR A 292 13.35 -3.93 -1.13
C TYR A 292 14.15 -5.23 -1.11
N PHE A 293 15.11 -5.36 -0.17
CA PHE A 293 15.86 -6.58 0.11
C PHE A 293 16.39 -6.56 1.55
N HIS A 294 16.62 -7.73 2.10
CA HIS A 294 17.38 -7.86 3.34
C HIS A 294 18.81 -7.32 3.16
N PRO A 295 19.45 -6.75 4.21
CA PRO A 295 20.83 -6.24 4.12
C PRO A 295 21.86 -7.23 3.55
N SER A 296 21.68 -8.54 3.76
CA SER A 296 22.58 -9.56 3.18
C SER A 296 22.50 -9.63 1.64
N VAL A 297 21.33 -9.40 1.04
CA VAL A 297 21.19 -9.32 -0.43
C VAL A 297 21.77 -8.01 -0.94
N TRP A 298 21.57 -6.90 -0.22
CA TRP A 298 22.22 -5.63 -0.55
C TRP A 298 23.74 -5.75 -0.54
N ALA A 299 24.32 -6.40 0.49
CA ALA A 299 25.77 -6.69 0.55
C ALA A 299 26.21 -7.56 -0.63
N PHE A 300 25.45 -8.60 -0.98
CA PHE A 300 25.71 -9.43 -2.16
C PHE A 300 25.68 -8.59 -3.45
N LEU A 301 24.66 -7.75 -3.66
CA LEU A 301 24.54 -6.89 -4.86
C LEU A 301 25.67 -5.85 -4.92
N LEU A 302 26.11 -5.32 -3.79
CA LEU A 302 27.25 -4.42 -3.71
C LEU A 302 28.56 -5.14 -4.12
N LEU A 303 28.79 -6.35 -3.62
CA LEU A 303 29.94 -7.17 -4.03
C LEU A 303 29.89 -7.50 -5.52
N VAL A 304 28.72 -7.86 -6.06
CA VAL A 304 28.50 -8.09 -7.49
C VAL A 304 28.83 -6.85 -8.30
N SER A 305 28.35 -5.68 -7.87
CA SER A 305 28.59 -4.40 -8.56
C SER A 305 30.07 -4.03 -8.54
N GLY A 306 30.75 -4.17 -7.38
CA GLY A 306 32.19 -3.95 -7.27
C GLY A 306 33.01 -4.91 -8.14
N PHE A 307 32.63 -6.21 -8.15
CA PHE A 307 33.27 -7.20 -9.01
C PHE A 307 33.13 -6.86 -10.50
N VAL A 308 31.93 -6.47 -10.94
CA VAL A 308 31.68 -6.04 -12.32
C VAL A 308 32.46 -4.78 -12.66
N ALA A 309 32.51 -3.79 -11.77
CA ALA A 309 33.24 -2.54 -11.98
C ALA A 309 34.74 -2.78 -12.17
N VAL A 310 35.39 -3.58 -11.30
CA VAL A 310 36.79 -3.93 -11.39
C VAL A 310 37.12 -4.66 -12.70
N HIS A 311 36.25 -5.56 -13.12
CA HIS A 311 36.44 -6.38 -14.32
C HIS A 311 35.71 -5.85 -15.56
N PHE A 312 35.24 -4.61 -15.53
CA PHE A 312 34.39 -4.00 -16.58
C PHE A 312 35.04 -4.10 -17.97
N LYS A 313 36.38 -3.95 -18.04
CA LYS A 313 37.13 -4.05 -19.31
C LYS A 313 37.01 -5.43 -19.96
N ASN A 314 36.79 -6.49 -19.18
CA ASN A 314 36.70 -7.88 -19.66
C ASN A 314 35.30 -8.28 -20.13
N LEU A 315 34.29 -7.39 -19.96
CA LEU A 315 32.93 -7.64 -20.44
C LEU A 315 32.85 -7.53 -21.96
N PRO A 316 31.94 -8.29 -22.60
CA PRO A 316 31.55 -8.04 -23.99
C PRO A 316 31.11 -6.60 -24.18
N VAL A 317 31.51 -5.98 -25.29
CA VAL A 317 31.21 -4.57 -25.56
C VAL A 317 29.73 -4.26 -25.49
N ILE A 318 28.88 -5.15 -26.00
CA ILE A 318 27.41 -5.00 -25.93
C ILE A 318 26.91 -4.92 -24.49
N LEU A 319 27.46 -5.71 -23.59
CA LEU A 319 27.04 -5.73 -22.19
C LEU A 319 27.52 -4.48 -21.45
N LYS A 320 28.69 -3.93 -21.82
CA LYS A 320 29.16 -2.62 -21.33
C LYS A 320 28.18 -1.50 -21.68
N TRP A 321 27.76 -1.43 -22.94
CA TRP A 321 26.79 -0.44 -23.38
C TRP A 321 25.45 -0.57 -22.64
N ILE A 322 24.92 -1.79 -22.56
CA ILE A 322 23.66 -2.08 -21.85
C ILE A 322 23.76 -1.63 -20.40
N LEU A 323 24.82 -1.99 -19.68
CA LEU A 323 24.98 -1.62 -18.25
C LEU A 323 25.12 -0.10 -18.07
N LEU A 324 25.89 0.59 -18.92
CA LEU A 324 26.05 2.04 -18.82
C LEU A 324 24.72 2.76 -19.05
N VAL A 325 23.98 2.36 -20.09
CA VAL A 325 22.70 2.97 -20.43
C VAL A 325 21.67 2.70 -19.34
N LEU A 326 21.49 1.44 -18.92
CA LEU A 326 20.54 1.10 -17.85
C LEU A 326 20.86 1.82 -16.53
N THR A 327 22.15 1.96 -16.19
CA THR A 327 22.55 2.70 -14.98
C THR A 327 22.14 4.15 -15.09
N THR A 328 22.43 4.80 -16.23
CA THR A 328 22.03 6.19 -16.46
C THR A 328 20.51 6.36 -16.41
N GLU A 329 19.76 5.47 -17.06
CA GLU A 329 18.30 5.52 -17.12
C GLU A 329 17.67 5.32 -15.73
N VAL A 330 18.19 4.37 -14.95
CA VAL A 330 17.71 4.13 -13.58
C VAL A 330 17.97 5.33 -12.68
N ILE A 331 19.15 5.96 -12.77
CA ILE A 331 19.46 7.19 -12.03
C ILE A 331 18.51 8.31 -12.45
N LEU A 332 18.35 8.53 -13.76
CA LEU A 332 17.43 9.55 -14.26
C LEU A 332 15.99 9.29 -13.81
N PHE A 333 15.53 8.05 -13.85
CA PHE A 333 14.18 7.71 -13.38
C PHE A 333 14.00 7.98 -11.89
N ILE A 334 14.99 7.63 -11.06
CA ILE A 334 14.96 7.94 -9.62
C ILE A 334 14.91 9.45 -9.40
N LEU A 335 15.72 10.23 -10.12
CA LEU A 335 15.72 11.70 -10.00
C LEU A 335 14.40 12.33 -10.46
N LEU A 336 13.80 11.81 -11.55
CA LEU A 336 12.52 12.30 -12.11
C LEU A 336 11.29 11.90 -11.30
N GLN A 337 11.36 10.82 -10.53
CA GLN A 337 10.25 10.30 -9.73
C GLN A 337 10.60 10.24 -8.23
N PHE A 338 11.53 11.09 -7.78
CA PHE A 338 12.14 10.99 -6.46
C PHE A 338 11.13 11.00 -5.31
N TRP A 339 10.16 11.91 -5.35
CA TRP A 339 9.12 12.02 -4.33
C TRP A 339 8.32 10.72 -4.18
N THR A 340 8.01 10.05 -5.28
CA THR A 340 7.17 8.85 -5.26
C THR A 340 7.80 7.69 -4.50
N PHE A 341 9.14 7.62 -4.42
CA PHE A 341 9.84 6.60 -3.64
C PHE A 341 9.65 6.74 -2.11
N GLY A 342 9.20 7.91 -1.64
CA GLY A 342 8.85 8.12 -0.24
C GLY A 342 7.66 7.26 0.19
N ASP A 343 6.61 7.22 -0.63
CA ASP A 343 5.34 6.59 -0.26
C ASP A 343 4.98 5.34 -1.07
N HIS A 344 5.60 5.15 -2.25
CA HIS A 344 5.21 4.11 -3.19
C HIS A 344 6.35 3.11 -3.42
N ASP A 345 6.48 2.11 -2.56
CA ASP A 345 7.54 1.10 -2.59
C ASP A 345 7.57 0.27 -3.90
N TYR A 346 6.47 0.16 -4.60
CA TYR A 346 6.37 -0.61 -5.84
C TYR A 346 7.06 0.04 -7.06
N TYR A 347 7.45 1.33 -6.98
CA TYR A 347 8.18 1.99 -8.08
C TYR A 347 9.56 1.38 -8.33
N VAL A 348 10.14 0.73 -7.32
CA VAL A 348 11.44 0.06 -7.46
C VAL A 348 11.39 -1.18 -8.36
N ILE A 349 10.21 -1.80 -8.54
CA ILE A 349 10.07 -3.12 -9.19
C ILE A 349 10.63 -3.10 -10.62
N GLY A 350 10.25 -2.12 -11.44
CA GLY A 350 10.78 -1.98 -12.81
C GLY A 350 12.30 -1.72 -12.85
N LEU A 351 12.86 -1.18 -11.79
CA LEU A 351 14.30 -0.90 -11.70
C LEU A 351 15.15 -2.15 -11.41
N TYR A 352 14.53 -3.25 -10.97
CA TYR A 352 15.25 -4.50 -10.70
C TYR A 352 15.92 -5.10 -11.92
N ILE A 353 15.57 -4.63 -13.13
CA ILE A 353 16.26 -5.06 -14.34
C ILE A 353 17.76 -4.73 -14.30
N LEU A 354 18.18 -3.62 -13.71
CA LEU A 354 19.59 -3.25 -13.58
C LEU A 354 20.39 -4.23 -12.71
N PRO A 355 20.03 -4.51 -11.44
CA PRO A 355 20.76 -5.50 -10.63
C PRO A 355 20.67 -6.92 -11.20
N ILE A 356 19.62 -7.27 -11.94
CA ILE A 356 19.53 -8.56 -12.66
C ILE A 356 20.60 -8.64 -13.76
N ILE A 357 20.73 -7.60 -14.58
CA ILE A 357 21.76 -7.57 -15.65
C ILE A 357 23.17 -7.49 -15.06
N LEU A 358 23.35 -6.80 -13.93
CA LEU A 358 24.63 -6.82 -13.17
C LEU A 358 24.98 -8.23 -12.70
N CYS A 359 24.05 -8.98 -12.13
CA CYS A 359 24.25 -10.38 -11.77
C CYS A 359 24.58 -11.25 -12.97
N LEU A 360 23.92 -11.03 -14.11
CA LEU A 360 24.20 -11.74 -15.35
C LEU A 360 25.65 -11.46 -15.85
N ALA A 361 26.08 -10.19 -15.79
CA ALA A 361 27.44 -9.78 -16.14
C ALA A 361 28.49 -10.40 -15.19
N ALA A 362 28.23 -10.40 -13.90
CA ALA A 362 29.10 -11.03 -12.92
C ALA A 362 29.24 -12.53 -13.14
N LEU A 363 28.13 -13.22 -13.42
CA LEU A 363 28.15 -14.65 -13.73
C LEU A 363 28.89 -14.96 -15.03
N TYR A 364 28.77 -14.08 -16.04
CA TYR A 364 29.57 -14.19 -17.28
C TYR A 364 31.07 -14.09 -16.96
N LEU A 365 31.49 -13.05 -16.23
CA LEU A 365 32.89 -12.84 -15.82
C LEU A 365 33.40 -13.99 -14.95
N LEU A 366 32.63 -14.43 -13.98
CA LEU A 366 33.00 -15.53 -13.10
C LEU A 366 33.24 -16.83 -13.87
N LYS A 367 32.34 -17.12 -14.83
CA LYS A 367 32.45 -18.30 -15.68
C LYS A 367 33.64 -18.25 -16.61
N THR A 368 33.96 -17.08 -17.19
CA THR A 368 35.02 -16.93 -18.20
C THR A 368 36.39 -16.76 -17.57
N ASN A 369 36.53 -15.93 -16.54
CA ASN A 369 37.81 -15.55 -15.96
C ASN A 369 38.16 -16.38 -14.72
N TYR A 370 37.18 -16.91 -14.00
CA TYR A 370 37.37 -17.64 -12.73
C TYR A 370 36.59 -18.97 -12.70
N PRO A 371 36.85 -19.90 -13.65
CA PRO A 371 36.07 -21.13 -13.79
C PRO A 371 36.15 -22.05 -12.57
N LYS A 372 37.25 -22.03 -11.82
CA LYS A 372 37.38 -22.79 -10.55
C LYS A 372 36.40 -22.27 -9.50
N LEU A 373 36.32 -20.96 -9.35
CA LEU A 373 35.40 -20.32 -8.40
C LEU A 373 33.91 -20.51 -8.85
N PHE A 374 33.64 -20.35 -10.13
CA PHE A 374 32.30 -20.60 -10.70
C PHE A 374 31.78 -22.02 -10.41
N ASN A 375 32.68 -23.01 -10.40
CA ASN A 375 32.33 -24.40 -10.14
C ASN A 375 32.49 -24.82 -8.67
N SER A 376 32.98 -23.93 -7.79
CA SER A 376 33.22 -24.22 -6.38
C SER A 376 31.96 -24.69 -5.66
N PRO A 377 31.94 -25.86 -5.01
CA PRO A 377 30.83 -26.32 -4.20
C PRO A 377 30.65 -25.45 -2.96
N ILE A 378 31.75 -24.96 -2.35
CA ILE A 378 31.70 -24.09 -1.17
C ILE A 378 30.92 -22.80 -1.48
N LEU A 379 31.25 -22.16 -2.62
CA LEU A 379 30.53 -20.95 -3.04
C LEU A 379 29.03 -21.24 -3.26
N LYS A 380 28.69 -22.34 -3.90
CA LYS A 380 27.30 -22.75 -4.15
C LYS A 380 26.54 -23.05 -2.86
N ILE A 381 27.19 -23.67 -1.87
CA ILE A 381 26.60 -23.90 -0.54
C ILE A 381 26.35 -22.56 0.17
N GLY A 382 27.34 -21.66 0.19
CA GLY A 382 27.17 -20.32 0.76
C GLY A 382 26.01 -19.54 0.11
N MET A 383 25.86 -19.64 -1.21
CA MET A 383 24.75 -19.04 -1.93
C MET A 383 23.40 -19.68 -1.57
N LEU A 384 23.35 -21.01 -1.40
CA LEU A 384 22.14 -21.70 -0.96
C LEU A 384 21.75 -21.27 0.45
N THR A 385 22.69 -21.13 1.36
CA THR A 385 22.44 -20.62 2.72
C THR A 385 21.87 -19.21 2.68
N LEU A 386 22.47 -18.32 1.87
CA LEU A 386 21.95 -16.97 1.65
C LEU A 386 20.50 -16.99 1.13
N LEU A 387 20.21 -17.85 0.15
CA LEU A 387 18.88 -17.99 -0.43
C LEU A 387 17.86 -18.47 0.60
N VAL A 388 18.14 -19.55 1.31
CA VAL A 388 17.24 -20.12 2.31
C VAL A 388 16.91 -19.09 3.39
N PHE A 389 17.93 -18.42 3.93
CA PHE A 389 17.74 -17.36 4.91
C PHE A 389 16.82 -16.25 4.39
N ASN A 390 17.04 -15.78 3.16
CA ASN A 390 16.24 -14.69 2.58
C ASN A 390 14.81 -15.13 2.19
N VAL A 391 14.57 -16.41 1.87
CA VAL A 391 13.21 -16.94 1.70
C VAL A 391 12.43 -16.85 3.01
N TYR A 392 13.03 -17.23 4.13
CA TYR A 392 12.38 -17.11 5.44
C TYR A 392 12.17 -15.65 5.84
N TYR A 393 13.15 -14.79 5.58
CA TYR A 393 12.99 -13.35 5.81
C TYR A 393 11.81 -12.77 5.02
N ALA A 394 11.76 -13.04 3.71
CA ALA A 394 10.69 -12.53 2.85
C ALA A 394 9.30 -13.05 3.26
N LYS A 395 9.21 -14.33 3.71
CA LYS A 395 7.98 -14.89 4.29
C LYS A 395 7.54 -14.10 5.53
N GLY A 396 8.47 -13.79 6.43
CA GLY A 396 8.18 -12.99 7.63
C GLY A 396 7.69 -11.58 7.27
N GLN A 397 8.35 -10.92 6.31
CA GLN A 397 7.94 -9.59 5.85
C GLN A 397 6.57 -9.60 5.15
N LEU A 398 6.27 -10.64 4.35
CA LEU A 398 4.95 -10.82 3.75
C LEU A 398 3.86 -11.00 4.82
N TYR A 399 4.14 -11.80 5.85
CA TYR A 399 3.23 -11.95 6.99
C TYR A 399 2.97 -10.61 7.67
N GLN A 400 4.02 -9.82 7.94
CA GLN A 400 3.87 -8.49 8.55
C GLN A 400 3.06 -7.52 7.67
N ARG A 401 3.17 -7.61 6.34
CA ARG A 401 2.36 -6.79 5.43
C ARG A 401 0.87 -7.09 5.57
N TYR A 402 0.48 -8.34 5.79
CA TYR A 402 -0.94 -8.72 5.88
C TYR A 402 -1.50 -8.73 7.30
N HIS A 403 -0.66 -8.84 8.35
CA HIS A 403 -1.11 -9.02 9.74
C HIS A 403 -0.46 -8.02 10.71
N GLY A 404 0.54 -7.27 10.28
CA GLY A 404 1.24 -6.27 11.09
C GLY A 404 0.68 -4.87 10.96
N TRP A 405 1.51 -3.88 11.25
CA TRP A 405 1.16 -2.47 11.34
C TRP A 405 0.63 -1.82 10.05
N TRP A 406 0.82 -2.44 8.88
CA TRP A 406 0.18 -2.00 7.61
C TRP A 406 -1.22 -2.56 7.40
N ASN A 407 -1.67 -3.47 8.27
CA ASN A 407 -2.98 -4.06 8.14
C ASN A 407 -4.04 -3.13 8.73
N ASP A 408 -4.79 -2.49 7.86
CA ASP A 408 -5.97 -1.70 8.19
C ASP A 408 -7.29 -2.49 7.96
N LYS A 409 -7.19 -3.79 7.72
CA LYS A 409 -8.35 -4.63 7.41
C LYS A 409 -9.42 -4.58 8.50
N GLU A 410 -9.00 -4.51 9.76
CA GLU A 410 -9.93 -4.45 10.89
C GLU A 410 -10.80 -3.19 10.86
N LYS A 411 -10.24 -2.05 10.43
CA LYS A 411 -10.98 -0.78 10.30
C LYS A 411 -12.08 -0.83 9.24
N PHE A 412 -11.96 -1.73 8.26
CA PHE A 412 -12.88 -1.88 7.15
C PHE A 412 -13.45 -3.30 7.06
N ALA A 413 -13.37 -4.07 8.16
CA ALA A 413 -13.74 -5.50 8.15
C ALA A 413 -15.13 -5.74 7.56
N ASP A 414 -16.08 -4.90 7.90
CA ASP A 414 -17.47 -5.04 7.49
C ASP A 414 -17.69 -4.71 6.03
N MET A 415 -16.88 -3.82 5.44
CA MET A 415 -16.97 -3.45 4.02
C MET A 415 -16.68 -4.64 3.09
N TYR A 416 -15.90 -5.62 3.55
CA TYR A 416 -15.62 -6.84 2.76
C TYR A 416 -16.81 -7.80 2.64
N SER A 417 -17.83 -7.65 3.48
CA SER A 417 -18.97 -8.57 3.55
C SER A 417 -20.35 -7.90 3.46
N ILE A 418 -20.43 -6.57 3.45
CA ILE A 418 -21.69 -5.82 3.50
C ILE A 418 -22.51 -5.89 2.21
N GLN A 419 -21.90 -6.12 1.05
CA GLN A 419 -22.58 -6.03 -0.26
C GLN A 419 -23.87 -6.88 -0.35
N PRO A 420 -23.90 -8.16 0.04
CA PRO A 420 -25.14 -8.95 -0.02
C PRO A 420 -26.26 -8.37 0.85
N TRP A 421 -25.93 -7.88 2.04
CA TRP A 421 -26.88 -7.24 2.94
C TRP A 421 -27.45 -5.95 2.33
N MET A 422 -26.61 -5.11 1.73
CA MET A 422 -27.07 -3.90 1.02
C MET A 422 -28.10 -4.24 -0.06
N ARG A 423 -27.88 -5.32 -0.81
CA ARG A 423 -28.83 -5.78 -1.84
C ARG A 423 -30.16 -6.23 -1.24
N GLN A 424 -30.13 -6.94 -0.10
CA GLN A 424 -31.34 -7.33 0.65
C GLN A 424 -32.13 -6.11 1.17
N MET A 425 -31.43 -5.06 1.58
CA MET A 425 -32.05 -3.79 2.02
C MET A 425 -32.57 -2.91 0.87
N GLY A 426 -32.43 -3.37 -0.38
CA GLY A 426 -32.94 -2.68 -1.56
C GLY A 426 -31.95 -1.68 -2.19
N VAL A 427 -30.72 -1.59 -1.73
CA VAL A 427 -29.69 -0.77 -2.39
C VAL A 427 -29.28 -1.45 -3.70
N SER A 428 -29.61 -0.84 -4.82
CA SER A 428 -29.25 -1.36 -6.15
C SER A 428 -27.77 -1.13 -6.47
N ALA A 429 -27.20 -1.96 -7.33
CA ALA A 429 -25.85 -1.71 -7.85
C ALA A 429 -25.73 -0.43 -8.68
N ALA A 430 -26.84 0.09 -9.18
CA ALA A 430 -26.90 1.35 -9.93
C ALA A 430 -27.05 2.59 -9.01
N ASP A 431 -27.33 2.39 -7.73
CA ASP A 431 -27.45 3.51 -6.79
C ASP A 431 -26.08 4.05 -6.43
N THR A 432 -26.00 5.35 -6.26
CA THR A 432 -24.78 6.04 -5.86
C THR A 432 -24.77 6.32 -4.37
N ILE A 433 -23.61 6.21 -3.76
CA ILE A 433 -23.42 6.36 -2.32
C ILE A 433 -22.35 7.38 -1.96
N ILE A 434 -22.39 7.88 -0.74
CA ILE A 434 -21.28 8.57 -0.09
C ILE A 434 -20.76 7.62 0.99
N SER A 435 -19.45 7.35 1.04
CA SER A 435 -18.84 6.45 2.04
C SER A 435 -17.86 7.21 2.92
N ILE A 436 -18.06 7.17 4.23
CA ILE A 436 -17.28 7.85 5.27
C ILE A 436 -16.99 6.86 6.42
N PRO A 437 -15.75 6.80 6.97
CA PRO A 437 -14.56 7.49 6.52
C PRO A 437 -13.88 6.73 5.38
N ASP A 438 -13.51 7.38 4.35
CA ASP A 438 -12.57 6.86 3.37
C ASP A 438 -11.88 8.03 2.64
N ASN A 439 -10.62 8.28 2.93
CA ASN A 439 -9.80 9.26 2.23
C ASN A 439 -9.18 8.69 0.93
N SER A 440 -9.61 7.52 0.53
CA SER A 440 -9.22 6.87 -0.72
C SER A 440 -10.45 6.67 -1.62
N HIS A 441 -10.93 5.49 -1.80
CA HIS A 441 -12.15 5.08 -2.49
C HIS A 441 -12.26 3.55 -2.47
N ALA A 442 -11.45 2.93 -1.64
CA ALA A 442 -11.40 1.48 -1.52
C ALA A 442 -12.75 0.90 -1.06
N THR A 443 -13.46 1.62 -0.18
CA THR A 443 -14.78 1.19 0.32
C THR A 443 -15.80 1.09 -0.79
N LEU A 444 -15.81 2.00 -1.77
CA LEU A 444 -16.71 1.96 -2.92
C LEU A 444 -16.53 0.68 -3.74
N TYR A 445 -15.26 0.31 -4.00
CA TYR A 445 -14.95 -0.95 -4.67
C TYR A 445 -15.41 -2.17 -3.86
N LEU A 446 -15.11 -2.20 -2.55
CA LEU A 446 -15.45 -3.33 -1.68
C LEU A 446 -16.99 -3.55 -1.60
N MET A 447 -17.77 -2.46 -1.61
CA MET A 447 -19.22 -2.51 -1.65
C MET A 447 -19.81 -2.73 -3.06
N ASN A 448 -18.96 -2.66 -4.09
CA ASN A 448 -19.37 -2.61 -5.50
C ASN A 448 -20.48 -1.57 -5.73
N GLN A 449 -20.18 -0.33 -5.33
CA GLN A 449 -21.04 0.85 -5.48
C GLN A 449 -20.25 2.00 -6.09
N LYS A 450 -20.86 2.71 -7.03
CA LYS A 450 -20.32 3.99 -7.49
C LYS A 450 -20.71 5.10 -6.53
N GLY A 451 -19.89 6.15 -6.42
CA GLY A 451 -20.18 7.27 -5.55
C GLY A 451 -18.97 8.11 -5.18
N TRP A 452 -19.00 8.64 -3.98
CA TRP A 452 -18.03 9.59 -3.46
C TRP A 452 -17.51 9.14 -2.09
N THR A 453 -16.32 9.60 -1.75
CA THR A 453 -15.67 9.37 -0.45
C THR A 453 -15.09 10.69 0.07
N GLU A 454 -14.33 10.67 1.13
CA GLU A 454 -13.56 11.83 1.62
C GLU A 454 -12.22 11.99 0.88
N TYR A 455 -12.07 11.40 -0.30
CA TYR A 455 -10.87 11.58 -1.10
C TYR A 455 -10.64 13.06 -1.37
N VAL A 456 -9.56 13.60 -0.84
CA VAL A 456 -9.17 15.01 -1.00
C VAL A 456 -8.02 15.04 -1.98
N ASP A 457 -7.99 16.10 -2.76
CA ASP A 457 -6.80 16.41 -3.54
C ASP A 457 -5.61 16.59 -2.61
N ASN A 458 -4.53 15.99 -2.96
CA ASN A 458 -3.29 16.13 -2.23
C ASN A 458 -2.28 16.90 -3.10
N GLN A 459 -1.20 17.33 -2.48
CA GLN A 459 -0.11 18.05 -3.13
C GLN A 459 0.51 17.34 -4.35
N PHE A 460 0.23 16.04 -4.55
CA PHE A 460 0.70 15.28 -5.70
C PHE A 460 0.03 15.69 -7.01
N ASN A 461 -1.14 16.30 -6.95
CA ASN A 461 -1.84 16.77 -8.15
C ASN A 461 -1.44 18.20 -8.54
N LYS A 462 -0.37 18.77 -7.94
CA LYS A 462 0.21 20.08 -8.28
C LYS A 462 -0.83 21.20 -8.36
N GLY A 463 -1.71 21.29 -7.36
CA GLY A 463 -2.73 22.33 -7.25
C GLY A 463 -3.97 22.10 -8.10
N GLN A 464 -4.13 20.94 -8.71
CA GLN A 464 -5.40 20.53 -9.30
C GLN A 464 -6.37 20.18 -8.17
N THR A 465 -7.49 20.89 -8.10
CA THR A 465 -8.48 20.68 -7.04
C THR A 465 -9.39 19.52 -7.39
N THR A 466 -9.48 18.56 -6.50
CA THR A 466 -10.57 17.60 -6.51
C THR A 466 -11.74 18.13 -5.72
N ARG A 467 -12.89 17.55 -5.94
CA ARG A 467 -14.16 18.05 -5.43
C ARG A 467 -14.43 17.77 -3.96
N TYR A 468 -13.51 17.04 -3.30
CA TYR A 468 -13.79 16.43 -2.02
C TYR A 468 -13.12 17.19 -0.88
N ASN A 469 -13.92 18.03 -0.24
CA ASN A 469 -13.71 18.44 1.13
C ASN A 469 -14.68 17.65 2.01
N SER A 470 -14.24 17.24 3.16
CA SER A 470 -15.13 16.60 4.14
C SER A 470 -15.96 17.69 4.87
N ASP A 471 -16.92 18.26 4.18
CA ASP A 471 -17.81 19.28 4.73
C ASP A 471 -19.27 19.10 4.29
N SER A 472 -20.17 19.83 4.92
CA SER A 472 -21.61 19.78 4.64
C SER A 472 -21.94 20.20 3.20
N ALA A 473 -21.22 21.16 2.64
CA ALA A 473 -21.46 21.65 1.28
C ALA A 473 -21.11 20.59 0.23
N THR A 474 -20.07 19.80 0.48
CA THR A 474 -19.66 18.69 -0.39
C THR A 474 -20.68 17.56 -0.37
N LEU A 475 -21.21 17.22 0.82
CA LEU A 475 -22.29 16.23 0.91
C LEU A 475 -23.53 16.71 0.15
N ALA A 476 -23.95 17.96 0.35
CA ALA A 476 -25.08 18.56 -0.36
C ALA A 476 -24.86 18.54 -1.88
N THR A 477 -23.65 18.83 -2.33
CA THR A 477 -23.27 18.76 -3.75
C THR A 477 -23.40 17.33 -4.29
N SER A 478 -22.92 16.32 -3.55
CA SER A 478 -23.01 14.91 -3.96
C SER A 478 -24.45 14.43 -3.99
N ILE A 479 -25.30 14.93 -3.08
CA ILE A 479 -26.76 14.66 -3.10
C ILE A 479 -27.38 15.26 -4.36
N ALA A 480 -27.06 16.51 -4.70
CA ALA A 480 -27.54 17.17 -5.92
C ALA A 480 -27.09 16.43 -7.19
N LEU A 481 -25.95 15.73 -7.15
CA LEU A 481 -25.44 14.87 -8.22
C LEU A 481 -26.07 13.47 -8.23
N GLY A 482 -26.93 13.13 -7.27
CA GLY A 482 -27.69 11.90 -7.24
C GLY A 482 -27.24 10.89 -6.18
N ALA A 483 -26.45 11.27 -5.16
CA ALA A 483 -26.18 10.40 -4.03
C ALA A 483 -27.46 10.02 -3.31
N LYS A 484 -27.74 8.72 -3.20
CA LYS A 484 -28.95 8.19 -2.59
C LYS A 484 -28.77 7.71 -1.17
N TYR A 485 -27.58 7.26 -0.83
CA TYR A 485 -27.29 6.71 0.49
C TYR A 485 -25.96 7.25 1.03
N LEU A 486 -25.94 7.45 2.35
CA LEU A 486 -24.73 7.73 3.13
C LEU A 486 -24.38 6.48 3.92
N VAL A 487 -23.15 6.00 3.74
CA VAL A 487 -22.62 4.84 4.43
C VAL A 487 -21.57 5.32 5.43
N ILE A 488 -21.83 5.12 6.70
CA ILE A 488 -20.94 5.51 7.81
C ILE A 488 -20.33 4.25 8.42
N ASN A 489 -19.02 4.12 8.35
CA ASN A 489 -18.30 3.01 8.95
C ASN A 489 -17.75 3.41 10.33
N GLY A 490 -18.44 2.98 11.36
CA GLY A 490 -18.15 3.29 12.75
C GLY A 490 -18.89 4.53 13.26
N ILE A 491 -19.56 4.37 14.38
CA ILE A 491 -20.36 5.44 15.03
C ILE A 491 -19.50 6.66 15.40
N ALA A 492 -18.21 6.45 15.66
CA ALA A 492 -17.26 7.51 15.97
C ALA A 492 -17.30 8.66 14.96
N GLN A 493 -17.56 8.34 13.68
CA GLN A 493 -17.58 9.34 12.61
C GLN A 493 -18.68 10.40 12.80
N LEU A 494 -19.78 10.06 13.45
CA LEU A 494 -20.87 10.99 13.74
C LEU A 494 -20.47 12.05 14.76
N TYR A 495 -19.51 11.74 15.64
CA TYR A 495 -18.99 12.66 16.66
C TYR A 495 -17.73 13.39 16.17
N GLU A 496 -16.87 12.70 15.44
CA GLU A 496 -15.65 13.31 14.87
C GLU A 496 -15.97 14.26 13.72
N LYS A 497 -17.10 14.07 13.06
CA LYS A 497 -17.54 14.82 11.88
C LYS A 497 -18.97 15.32 12.02
N PRO A 498 -19.23 16.30 12.90
CA PRO A 498 -20.59 16.78 13.19
C PRO A 498 -21.38 17.26 11.97
N TYR A 499 -20.69 17.70 10.90
CA TYR A 499 -21.32 18.13 9.65
C TYR A 499 -22.11 17.01 8.96
N VAL A 500 -21.83 15.74 9.26
CA VAL A 500 -22.54 14.59 8.69
C VAL A 500 -23.93 14.44 9.31
N ASN A 501 -24.11 14.89 10.55
CA ASN A 501 -25.31 14.63 11.35
C ASN A 501 -26.61 15.13 10.70
N SER A 502 -26.57 16.29 10.04
CA SER A 502 -27.74 16.87 9.37
C SER A 502 -28.26 16.03 8.17
N PHE A 503 -27.55 14.95 7.81
CA PHE A 503 -27.94 14.03 6.74
C PHE A 503 -28.34 12.64 7.26
N CYS A 504 -28.24 12.38 8.58
CA CYS A 504 -28.45 11.06 9.20
C CYS A 504 -29.86 10.84 9.76
N PHE A 505 -30.88 11.50 9.25
CA PHE A 505 -32.22 11.45 9.79
C PHE A 505 -33.14 10.36 9.24
N ASP A 506 -32.75 9.65 8.18
CA ASP A 506 -33.53 8.58 7.56
C ASP A 506 -32.69 7.30 7.47
N THR A 507 -32.69 6.54 8.57
CA THR A 507 -31.90 5.31 8.69
C THR A 507 -32.50 4.20 7.82
N LEU A 508 -31.73 3.66 6.87
CA LEU A 508 -32.05 2.45 6.14
C LEU A 508 -31.87 1.21 6.99
N GLY A 509 -30.75 1.15 7.74
CA GLY A 509 -30.40 0.06 8.62
C GLY A 509 -28.94 0.06 9.03
N THR A 510 -28.56 -0.94 9.80
CA THR A 510 -27.18 -1.15 10.30
C THR A 510 -26.69 -2.54 9.92
N TYR A 511 -25.42 -2.64 9.55
CA TYR A 511 -24.71 -3.89 9.33
C TYR A 511 -23.46 -3.88 10.20
N ARG A 512 -23.52 -4.53 11.35
CA ARG A 512 -22.46 -4.49 12.37
C ARG A 512 -22.10 -3.03 12.74
N GLU A 513 -20.90 -2.59 12.40
CA GLU A 513 -20.42 -1.22 12.64
C GLU A 513 -20.79 -0.21 11.56
N VAL A 514 -21.48 -0.64 10.48
CA VAL A 514 -21.81 0.21 9.34
C VAL A 514 -23.25 0.66 9.41
N TYR A 515 -23.47 1.98 9.38
CA TYR A 515 -24.76 2.63 9.39
C TYR A 515 -25.07 3.17 8.00
N ILE A 516 -26.24 2.89 7.47
CA ILE A 516 -26.68 3.38 6.15
C ILE A 516 -27.91 4.26 6.32
N PHE A 517 -27.80 5.47 5.78
CA PHE A 517 -28.88 6.46 5.77
C PHE A 517 -29.31 6.75 4.34
N LYS A 518 -30.62 6.93 4.12
CA LYS A 518 -31.16 7.47 2.87
C LYS A 518 -30.88 8.97 2.83
N LEU A 519 -30.38 9.44 1.72
CA LEU A 519 -30.03 10.84 1.53
C LEU A 519 -31.18 11.62 0.90
N ARG A 520 -31.37 12.80 1.43
CA ARG A 520 -32.19 13.88 0.90
C ARG A 520 -31.56 15.22 1.33
N SER A 521 -32.16 16.33 0.99
CA SER A 521 -31.64 17.63 1.45
C SER A 521 -31.39 17.65 2.96
N ALA A 522 -30.32 18.32 3.39
CA ALA A 522 -30.01 18.43 4.80
C ALA A 522 -31.16 18.99 5.60
N ASP A 523 -31.48 18.37 6.71
CA ASP A 523 -32.42 18.90 7.71
C ASP A 523 -31.58 19.50 8.86
N THR A 524 -31.42 20.80 8.84
CA THR A 524 -30.67 21.53 9.87
C THR A 524 -31.39 21.59 11.21
N SER A 525 -32.69 21.27 11.26
CA SER A 525 -33.43 21.13 12.51
C SER A 525 -33.22 19.74 13.14
N PHE A 526 -32.77 18.77 12.33
CA PHE A 526 -32.46 17.44 12.83
C PHE A 526 -31.19 17.50 13.65
N VAL A 527 -31.36 17.34 14.92
CA VAL A 527 -30.23 17.01 15.81
C VAL A 527 -30.32 15.50 15.99
N LEU A 528 -29.24 14.77 15.70
CA LEU A 528 -29.11 13.37 16.12
C LEU A 528 -29.72 13.30 17.52
N PRO A 529 -30.59 12.30 17.86
CA PRO A 529 -31.07 12.11 19.23
C PRO A 529 -29.79 12.07 20.07
N GLN A 530 -29.48 13.25 20.65
CA GLN A 530 -28.16 13.42 21.24
C GLN A 530 -28.04 12.39 22.32
N LEU A 531 -26.91 11.81 22.34
CA LEU A 531 -26.29 11.29 23.50
C LEU A 531 -26.72 12.10 24.69
N ARG A 532 -27.87 11.76 25.27
CA ARG A 532 -28.21 12.25 26.59
C ARG A 532 -27.23 11.56 27.49
N ALA A 533 -26.33 12.34 28.10
CA ALA A 533 -25.48 11.84 29.14
C ALA A 533 -26.36 11.03 30.11
N ASN A 534 -26.13 9.72 30.12
CA ASN A 534 -26.88 8.84 31.03
C ASN A 534 -26.39 9.06 32.46
N ARG A 535 -25.09 9.24 32.58
CA ARG A 535 -24.42 9.46 33.86
C ARG A 535 -23.08 10.17 33.67
N ILE A 536 -22.75 11.04 34.63
CA ILE A 536 -21.43 11.66 34.72
C ILE A 536 -20.75 11.10 35.97
N PHE A 537 -19.54 10.65 35.82
CA PHE A 537 -18.65 10.21 36.89
C PHE A 537 -17.54 11.25 37.00
N PHE A 538 -17.34 11.79 38.20
CA PHE A 538 -16.38 12.87 38.43
C PHE A 538 -15.51 12.60 39.66
N CYS A 539 -14.23 12.92 39.56
CA CYS A 539 -13.29 12.81 40.67
C CYS A 539 -12.35 14.03 40.65
N ASP A 540 -12.45 14.87 41.67
CA ASP A 540 -11.61 16.04 41.89
C ASP A 540 -10.42 15.77 42.83
N ALA A 541 -10.20 14.52 43.22
CA ALA A 541 -9.18 14.09 44.16
C ALA A 541 -9.28 14.68 45.58
N GLU A 542 -10.33 15.44 45.94
CA GLU A 542 -10.43 16.14 47.21
C GLU A 542 -10.73 15.20 48.39
N ASN A 543 -11.48 14.13 48.14
CA ASN A 543 -11.90 13.21 49.19
C ASN A 543 -11.42 11.79 48.94
N THR A 544 -11.02 11.10 50.02
CA THR A 544 -10.69 9.68 50.02
C THR A 544 -11.55 8.91 51.01
N THR A 545 -11.63 7.59 50.87
CA THR A 545 -12.22 6.69 51.85
C THR A 545 -11.42 6.73 53.17
N ALA A 546 -12.02 6.30 54.26
CA ALA A 546 -11.38 6.32 55.61
C ALA A 546 -10.06 5.54 55.68
N ASP A 547 -9.88 4.53 54.85
CA ASP A 547 -8.65 3.75 54.66
C ASP A 547 -7.67 4.35 53.65
N GLY A 548 -8.08 5.43 52.96
CA GLY A 548 -7.32 6.09 51.90
C GLY A 548 -7.18 5.28 50.63
N ALA A 549 -7.84 4.12 50.48
CA ALA A 549 -7.65 3.24 49.34
C ALA A 549 -8.29 3.77 48.05
N TYR A 550 -9.38 4.52 48.17
CA TYR A 550 -10.16 5.03 47.04
C TYR A 550 -10.36 6.54 47.15
N PHE A 551 -10.37 7.23 46.02
CA PHE A 551 -11.01 8.55 45.95
C PHE A 551 -12.53 8.36 45.96
N SER A 552 -13.24 9.27 46.61
CA SER A 552 -14.69 9.21 46.79
C SER A 552 -15.33 10.53 46.34
N ASN A 553 -16.29 10.46 45.43
CA ASN A 553 -17.14 11.58 45.07
C ASN A 553 -18.56 11.08 44.72
N ASP A 554 -19.59 11.68 45.35
CA ASP A 554 -21.01 11.37 45.16
C ASP A 554 -21.35 9.86 45.15
N SER A 555 -20.80 9.09 46.06
CA SER A 555 -20.94 7.63 46.16
C SER A 555 -20.26 6.83 45.04
N VAL A 556 -19.44 7.47 44.20
CA VAL A 556 -18.58 6.82 43.21
C VAL A 556 -17.18 6.67 43.78
N LEU A 557 -16.61 5.49 43.66
CA LEU A 557 -15.26 5.19 44.10
C LEU A 557 -14.31 5.05 42.90
N PHE A 558 -13.15 5.71 43.05
CA PHE A 558 -12.05 5.56 42.07
C PHE A 558 -10.85 4.95 42.78
N GLU A 559 -10.28 3.89 42.23
CA GLU A 559 -9.12 3.20 42.82
C GLU A 559 -7.91 4.14 42.93
N TYR A 560 -6.96 3.77 43.79
CA TYR A 560 -5.69 4.46 44.04
C TYR A 560 -5.81 5.81 44.75
N GLY A 561 -6.70 5.94 45.73
CA GLY A 561 -6.81 7.11 46.60
C GLY A 561 -5.51 7.45 47.34
N THR A 562 -4.64 6.45 47.55
CA THR A 562 -3.29 6.63 48.15
C THR A 562 -2.37 7.56 47.34
N THR A 563 -2.73 7.90 46.10
CA THR A 563 -1.98 8.84 45.28
C THR A 563 -2.38 10.30 45.51
N GLN A 564 -3.30 10.60 46.43
CA GLN A 564 -3.68 11.97 46.75
C GLN A 564 -2.47 12.80 47.18
N SER A 565 -2.32 13.98 46.62
CA SER A 565 -1.21 14.90 46.88
C SER A 565 -1.66 16.36 46.82
N GLY A 566 -1.18 17.16 47.77
CA GLY A 566 -1.37 18.60 47.79
C GLY A 566 -0.26 19.42 47.12
N ASP A 567 0.63 18.78 46.32
CA ASP A 567 1.74 19.48 45.72
C ASP A 567 1.28 20.46 44.59
N PHE A 568 0.33 20.01 43.76
CA PHE A 568 -0.29 20.78 42.69
C PHE A 568 -1.75 20.36 42.54
N ALA A 569 -2.64 21.30 42.21
CA ALA A 569 -4.03 21.07 41.86
C ALA A 569 -4.49 22.09 40.79
N VAL A 570 -5.45 21.70 39.93
CA VAL A 570 -6.14 22.62 39.02
C VAL A 570 -7.24 23.36 39.75
N GLY A 571 -7.99 22.63 40.56
CA GLY A 571 -9.05 23.14 41.41
C GLY A 571 -8.94 22.54 42.82
N GLY A 572 -9.44 23.22 43.87
CA GLY A 572 -9.36 22.70 45.21
C GLY A 572 -7.95 22.67 45.78
N THR A 573 -7.64 21.60 46.53
CA THR A 573 -6.39 21.45 47.28
C THR A 573 -5.53 20.27 46.86
N TYR A 574 -6.15 19.22 46.27
CA TYR A 574 -5.51 17.96 46.02
C TYR A 574 -5.59 17.52 44.55
N SER A 575 -4.68 16.67 44.17
CA SER A 575 -4.67 15.96 42.86
C SER A 575 -4.08 14.55 43.05
N SER A 576 -4.12 13.71 42.02
CA SER A 576 -3.50 12.40 42.03
C SER A 576 -2.06 12.49 41.47
N LYS A 577 -1.06 12.16 42.30
CA LYS A 577 0.39 12.18 41.97
C LYS A 577 0.88 10.78 41.63
N LEU A 578 1.37 10.63 40.40
CA LEU A 578 1.84 9.36 39.84
C LEU A 578 3.34 9.41 39.57
N HIS A 579 4.04 8.35 39.95
CA HIS A 579 5.46 8.12 39.64
C HIS A 579 5.74 6.60 39.67
N VAL A 580 6.94 6.16 39.36
CA VAL A 580 7.29 4.73 39.22
C VAL A 580 6.91 3.89 40.43
N GLY A 581 6.96 4.45 41.65
CA GLY A 581 6.57 3.77 42.92
C GLY A 581 5.05 3.70 43.13
N ALA A 582 4.28 4.54 42.46
CA ALA A 582 2.82 4.57 42.42
C ALA A 582 2.37 4.96 40.98
N PRO A 583 2.50 4.02 40.03
CA PRO A 583 2.36 4.36 38.62
C PRO A 583 0.91 4.52 38.16
N TYR A 584 -0.05 4.06 38.94
CA TYR A 584 -1.49 4.13 38.62
C TYR A 584 -2.20 5.16 39.48
N GLY A 585 -3.15 5.90 38.90
CA GLY A 585 -3.98 6.90 39.60
C GLY A 585 -5.47 6.61 39.44
N MET A 586 -6.30 7.65 39.57
CA MET A 586 -7.75 7.54 39.50
C MET A 586 -8.20 6.53 38.46
N THR A 587 -8.75 5.41 38.91
CA THR A 587 -9.17 4.30 38.05
C THR A 587 -10.62 3.94 38.36
N ILE A 588 -11.42 3.73 37.32
CA ILE A 588 -12.81 3.28 37.41
C ILE A 588 -13.09 2.15 36.44
N ARG A 589 -13.99 1.25 36.84
CA ARG A 589 -14.38 0.07 36.05
C ARG A 589 -15.87 0.10 35.72
N PHE A 590 -16.17 -0.22 34.46
CA PHE A 590 -17.53 -0.38 33.95
C PHE A 590 -17.69 -1.81 33.48
N THR A 591 -18.54 -2.59 34.14
CA THR A 591 -18.76 -4.01 33.80
C THR A 591 -19.92 -4.15 32.80
N GLY A 592 -19.79 -5.05 31.84
CA GLY A 592 -20.86 -5.41 30.91
C GLY A 592 -21.28 -4.28 29.98
N VAL A 593 -20.32 -3.49 29.45
CA VAL A 593 -20.62 -2.41 28.53
C VAL A 593 -21.35 -2.91 27.28
N GLU A 594 -22.29 -2.16 26.75
CA GLU A 594 -23.16 -2.55 25.63
C GLU A 594 -22.75 -1.88 24.32
N THR A 595 -23.05 -2.56 23.21
CA THR A 595 -22.83 -1.99 21.86
C THR A 595 -23.54 -0.65 21.70
N GLY A 596 -22.81 0.35 21.18
CA GLY A 596 -23.29 1.70 20.92
C GLY A 596 -23.15 2.65 22.10
N GLU A 597 -22.76 2.17 23.28
CA GLU A 597 -22.38 3.07 24.37
C GLU A 597 -21.09 3.86 24.02
N THR A 598 -21.02 5.07 24.55
CA THR A 598 -19.87 5.95 24.38
C THR A 598 -19.46 6.51 25.72
N PHE A 599 -18.18 6.48 25.99
CA PHE A 599 -17.57 7.08 27.19
C PHE A 599 -16.62 8.21 26.74
N LYS A 600 -16.94 9.43 27.14
CA LYS A 600 -16.07 10.59 26.92
C LYS A 600 -15.35 10.90 28.23
N VAL A 601 -14.03 10.83 28.21
CA VAL A 601 -13.18 11.00 29.40
C VAL A 601 -12.37 12.27 29.24
N ASN A 602 -12.48 13.17 30.17
CA ASN A 602 -11.68 14.39 30.30
C ASN A 602 -10.88 14.33 31.59
N VAL A 603 -9.62 14.79 31.58
CA VAL A 603 -8.80 14.93 32.78
C VAL A 603 -7.73 15.99 32.57
N TRP A 604 -7.46 16.77 33.58
CA TRP A 604 -6.31 17.67 33.60
C TRP A 604 -5.04 16.93 33.98
N ARG A 605 -3.98 17.11 33.22
CA ARG A 605 -2.65 16.53 33.48
C ARG A 605 -1.60 17.63 33.58
N LYS A 606 -0.68 17.46 34.57
CA LYS A 606 0.55 18.25 34.65
C LYS A 606 1.74 17.31 34.72
N ASN A 607 2.56 17.29 33.63
CA ASN A 607 3.80 16.57 33.60
C ASN A 607 4.95 17.46 34.09
N LEU A 608 5.71 17.01 35.06
CA LEU A 608 7.01 17.58 35.34
C LEU A 608 8.02 17.12 34.27
N PRO A 609 9.13 17.87 34.04
CA PRO A 609 10.13 17.47 33.02
C PRO A 609 10.63 16.04 33.25
N GLY A 610 10.42 15.17 32.24
CA GLY A 610 10.77 13.75 32.30
C GLY A 610 9.66 12.83 32.85
N ALA A 611 8.46 13.34 33.10
CA ALA A 611 7.29 12.52 33.39
C ALA A 611 6.59 12.08 32.07
N GLU A 612 5.93 10.91 32.14
CA GLU A 612 5.20 10.30 31.02
C GLU A 612 3.75 9.95 31.45
N GLY A 613 3.03 10.96 31.94
CA GLY A 613 1.65 10.77 32.40
C GLY A 613 0.69 10.51 31.24
N HIS A 614 -0.08 9.43 31.30
CA HIS A 614 -1.01 9.00 30.25
C HIS A 614 -2.42 8.83 30.78
N LEU A 615 -3.43 9.23 29.98
CA LEU A 615 -4.82 8.82 30.10
C LEU A 615 -5.03 7.56 29.25
N LEU A 616 -5.42 6.47 29.87
CA LEU A 616 -5.55 5.16 29.21
C LEU A 616 -6.92 4.53 29.49
N ALA A 617 -7.34 3.67 28.58
CA ALA A 617 -8.44 2.76 28.81
C ALA A 617 -8.07 1.35 28.37
N SER A 618 -8.53 0.34 29.11
CA SER A 618 -8.41 -1.07 28.76
C SER A 618 -9.77 -1.67 28.47
N LEU A 619 -9.92 -2.35 27.35
CA LEU A 619 -11.17 -2.94 26.91
C LEU A 619 -10.89 -4.25 26.17
N ALA A 620 -11.39 -5.37 26.70
CA ALA A 620 -11.15 -6.72 26.16
C ALA A 620 -9.66 -7.02 25.87
N GLY A 621 -8.75 -6.62 26.77
CA GLY A 621 -7.31 -6.82 26.62
C GLY A 621 -6.61 -5.87 25.63
N THR A 622 -7.32 -4.90 25.06
CA THR A 622 -6.75 -3.84 24.21
C THR A 622 -6.59 -2.57 25.02
N THR A 623 -5.41 -1.94 24.98
CA THR A 623 -5.18 -0.63 25.61
C THR A 623 -5.41 0.48 24.59
N LEU A 624 -6.24 1.45 24.93
CA LEU A 624 -6.54 2.66 24.18
C LEU A 624 -5.77 3.83 24.80
N SER A 625 -5.00 4.55 23.97
CA SER A 625 -4.15 5.68 24.41
C SER A 625 -4.19 6.87 23.46
N ASN A 626 -5.19 6.93 22.58
CA ASN A 626 -5.33 7.96 21.54
C ASN A 626 -6.08 9.21 22.02
N TYR A 627 -5.77 9.67 23.26
CA TYR A 627 -6.30 10.91 23.77
C TYR A 627 -5.76 12.13 22.99
N LYS A 628 -6.54 13.22 23.03
CA LYS A 628 -6.19 14.52 22.45
C LYS A 628 -5.90 15.50 23.59
N VAL A 629 -4.97 16.43 23.38
CA VAL A 629 -4.81 17.62 24.22
C VAL A 629 -5.73 18.68 23.64
N LEU A 630 -6.73 19.11 24.40
CA LEU A 630 -7.70 20.12 23.98
C LEU A 630 -7.17 21.52 24.19
N GLU A 631 -6.58 21.76 25.38
CA GLU A 631 -6.04 23.05 25.76
C GLU A 631 -4.93 22.90 26.82
N THR A 632 -4.13 23.92 26.99
CA THR A 632 -3.13 24.05 28.05
C THR A 632 -3.36 25.38 28.75
N ASN A 633 -3.51 25.34 30.07
CA ASN A 633 -3.69 26.56 30.86
C ASN A 633 -2.35 27.25 31.20
N GLU A 634 -2.42 28.49 31.75
CA GLU A 634 -1.25 29.30 32.11
C GLU A 634 -0.33 28.65 33.16
N GLN A 635 -0.87 27.72 33.96
CA GLN A 635 -0.12 26.97 34.96
C GLN A 635 0.55 25.71 34.44
N GLY A 636 0.44 25.45 33.13
CA GLY A 636 1.04 24.29 32.44
C GLY A 636 0.28 22.97 32.64
N TRP A 637 -1.02 23.02 32.98
CA TRP A 637 -1.89 21.88 32.95
C TRP A 637 -2.49 21.70 31.57
N GLU A 638 -2.56 20.46 31.10
CA GLU A 638 -3.12 20.06 29.82
C GLU A 638 -4.45 19.33 30.02
N LEU A 639 -5.52 19.79 29.37
CA LEU A 639 -6.79 19.07 29.36
C LEU A 639 -6.74 17.97 28.29
N LEU A 640 -6.79 16.73 28.75
CA LEU A 640 -6.82 15.54 27.89
C LEU A 640 -8.26 15.09 27.66
N GLU A 641 -8.55 14.66 26.42
CA GLU A 641 -9.82 14.02 26.06
C GLU A 641 -9.56 12.65 25.42
N LEU A 642 -10.22 11.61 25.92
CA LEU A 642 -10.29 10.29 25.34
C LEU A 642 -11.74 9.90 25.13
N THR A 643 -12.12 9.58 23.89
CA THR A 643 -13.46 9.08 23.60
C THR A 643 -13.40 7.58 23.26
N ILE A 644 -14.24 6.79 23.91
CA ILE A 644 -14.27 5.33 23.81
C ILE A 644 -15.64 4.93 23.30
N TYR A 645 -15.67 4.23 22.16
CA TYR A 645 -16.88 3.71 21.53
C TYR A 645 -16.95 2.20 21.73
N ILE A 646 -18.09 1.72 22.24
CA ILE A 646 -18.32 0.30 22.46
C ILE A 646 -19.00 -0.29 21.23
N ASN A 647 -18.30 -1.16 20.56
CA ASN A 647 -18.77 -1.91 19.41
C ASN A 647 -19.09 -3.37 19.77
N ASP A 648 -19.65 -4.13 18.83
CA ASP A 648 -20.02 -5.55 19.04
C ASP A 648 -18.86 -6.42 19.53
N LYS A 649 -17.62 -6.10 19.14
CA LYS A 649 -16.41 -6.82 19.58
C LYS A 649 -16.16 -6.65 21.07
N TYR A 650 -16.55 -5.53 21.63
CA TYR A 650 -16.25 -5.11 22.98
C TYR A 650 -17.45 -5.25 23.93
N ALA A 651 -18.65 -5.46 23.40
CA ALA A 651 -19.85 -5.63 24.19
C ALA A 651 -19.73 -6.80 25.18
N GLY A 652 -20.29 -6.64 26.35
CA GLY A 652 -20.26 -7.63 27.44
C GLY A 652 -18.93 -7.68 28.23
N ASN A 653 -17.90 -6.95 27.80
CA ASN A 653 -16.60 -6.89 28.48
C ASN A 653 -16.56 -5.80 29.56
N GLU A 654 -15.49 -5.79 30.33
CA GLU A 654 -15.16 -4.73 31.28
C GLU A 654 -14.37 -3.62 30.56
N LEU A 655 -14.80 -2.37 30.72
CA LEU A 655 -14.04 -1.17 30.37
C LEU A 655 -13.38 -0.63 31.65
N VAL A 656 -12.05 -0.48 31.63
CA VAL A 656 -11.29 0.15 32.72
C VAL A 656 -10.69 1.44 32.21
N VAL A 657 -11.03 2.56 32.81
CA VAL A 657 -10.40 3.88 32.55
C VAL A 657 -9.42 4.17 33.70
N TYR A 658 -8.19 4.49 33.35
CA TYR A 658 -7.13 4.68 34.34
C TYR A 658 -6.06 5.67 33.88
N LEU A 659 -5.36 6.22 34.84
CA LEU A 659 -4.22 7.12 34.67
C LEU A 659 -2.94 6.36 34.96
N HIS A 660 -1.88 6.61 34.20
CA HIS A 660 -0.63 5.87 34.32
C HIS A 660 0.59 6.76 34.10
N ASN A 661 1.62 6.59 34.90
CA ASN A 661 2.94 7.21 34.71
C ASN A 661 4.05 6.21 35.08
N PRO A 662 4.75 5.63 34.09
CA PRO A 662 5.85 4.69 34.34
C PRO A 662 7.16 5.37 34.74
N ALA A 663 7.27 6.70 34.55
CA ALA A 663 8.49 7.46 34.79
C ALA A 663 8.77 7.68 36.30
N ASN A 664 10.06 7.89 36.62
CA ASN A 664 10.48 8.27 37.98
C ASN A 664 10.00 9.67 38.39
N THR A 665 9.92 10.58 37.41
CA THR A 665 9.43 11.94 37.63
C THR A 665 7.91 11.96 37.70
N ALA A 666 7.37 12.76 38.61
CA ALA A 666 5.94 12.77 38.90
C ALA A 666 5.13 13.45 37.78
N ALA A 667 3.97 12.85 37.48
CA ALA A 667 2.86 13.46 36.74
C ALA A 667 1.68 13.63 37.74
N TYR A 668 0.93 14.71 37.57
CA TYR A 668 -0.24 15.03 38.39
C TYR A 668 -1.47 15.02 37.52
N PHE A 669 -2.57 14.48 38.06
CA PHE A 669 -3.86 14.45 37.37
C PHE A 669 -4.95 14.96 38.28
N ASP A 670 -5.88 15.72 37.73
CA ASP A 670 -6.95 16.35 38.45
C ASP A 670 -8.24 16.44 37.64
N ASN A 671 -9.38 16.55 38.31
CA ASN A 671 -10.68 16.73 37.68
C ASN A 671 -10.96 15.69 36.58
N LEU A 672 -10.86 14.39 36.94
CA LEU A 672 -11.25 13.31 36.01
C LEU A 672 -12.77 13.29 35.88
N GLU A 673 -13.25 13.56 34.66
CA GLU A 673 -14.68 13.50 34.31
C GLU A 673 -14.91 12.43 33.25
N ILE A 674 -15.86 11.54 33.49
CA ILE A 674 -16.29 10.53 32.53
C ILE A 674 -17.77 10.69 32.28
N THR A 675 -18.12 11.12 31.10
CA THR A 675 -19.49 11.20 30.62
C THR A 675 -19.87 9.92 29.89
N HIS A 676 -20.79 9.17 30.45
CA HIS A 676 -21.34 7.95 29.83
C HIS A 676 -22.61 8.29 29.05
N TYR A 677 -22.66 7.86 27.81
CA TYR A 677 -23.76 8.04 26.90
C TYR A 677 -24.34 6.69 26.51
N GLN A 678 -25.66 6.56 26.50
CA GLN A 678 -26.34 5.37 25.98
C GLN A 678 -26.30 5.32 24.45
N SER A 679 -26.52 4.13 23.89
CA SER A 679 -26.63 3.94 22.45
C SER A 679 -27.74 4.82 21.88
N ILE A 680 -27.40 5.58 20.81
CA ILE A 680 -28.38 6.38 20.06
C ILE A 680 -29.19 5.53 19.06
N PHE A 681 -28.75 4.33 18.78
CA PHE A 681 -29.42 3.40 17.89
C PHE A 681 -30.02 2.28 18.73
N ASN A 682 -31.27 2.50 19.20
CA ASN A 682 -32.03 1.41 19.80
C ASN A 682 -32.20 0.27 18.78
N LYS A 683 -31.97 -0.94 19.27
CA LYS A 683 -32.21 -2.18 18.50
C LYS A 683 -33.63 -2.30 18.04
#